data_10724a7da0e44c9359c5db5c5ae08193
#
_entry.id   10724a7da0e44c9359c5db5c5ae08193
#
_cell.length_a   1.000
_cell.length_b   1.000
_cell.length_c   1.000
_cell.angle_alpha   90.00
_cell.angle_beta   90.00
_cell.angle_gamma   90.00
#
_symmetry.space_group_name_H-M   'P 1'
#
loop_
_entity.id
_entity.type
_entity.pdbx_description
1 polymer ?
#
loop_
_entity_poly.entity_id
_entity_poly.type
_entity_poly.pdbx_seq_one_letter_code
_entity_poly.pdbx_strand_id
1 'polypeptide(L)'
;MSENPQSAPAQRYTAELAGQIETKWQDRWEELGTFYADNPTGDLAGPLASHNPFFILDMFPYPSGKGLHVGHPLGYIATDTLARYRRMKGDNVLYTMGYDAFGLPAEQYAVQTGQHPAITTNQNIANMRRQLRRMGLSHDSRRSFATTDIEYVHWTQWIFLQVFNSWFDPEATAPDGSQGAARPITELIAKLESGEIRPEDGSDYNSLDRAAQAKVVDSYRLAYVSEAPVNWCPGLGTVLANEEVTADGRSERGNYPVFKRNLRQWMMRITAYGKRLSDDLDTINWPEKVRTMQRNWIGRSEGATVRFDVPGAREAGASLDSLDVYTTRPDTLFGATFMVVAPEHPILGGTVGGDAGDEAALTLPASWPEGTKDAWTGGAASPKEAVSAYRAQAAAKSEAERADEERTKTGVFTGLFGIDPVNGRAVPIFVADYVLWGYGTGAIMAVPAHDDRDWAFARAYDLDIVRTIGPADDPYGHDLEAGAYTGDGVAVDSANDEIDLNGLAKDEAKAAMIEWLVAKGLGHGTVTYRLRDWLFSRQRYWGEPFPIVWDEDGVAHALPEDMLPVELPEVSDYSPRTFDADDADSSPEAPLGRAEDWVNVTLDLGDGPKTYRRETNTMPQWAGSCWYEMRYTDPTNSERFAGEENLAYWMGPREGKVSGGTDMYVGGVEHAVLHLLYARFWQKVLFDLGHVPDSEPYHTLFNQGYVQAYAYTDARGQYVPADEVEGDETTGFTYKGEPVGREYGKMGKSLKNIVTPDEMYDAYGADVFRVYEMSMGPLDLSRPWETRAVVGSQRFLQRLWRNAVDEETGELTVTDEPADDKTRRLVARTIAEVTEEYENLRINTAISKLIVLNNHLTSLDAVPRDAIEPLILMLAPVAPHLCEELWSRLGHEASLAREPFPVVEDSSLLVEDTVTAVIQVNGKVKARIEVAPSISEEDLIAAALAEAPIVKALGGADPLKVIARAPKLVNVVVKK
;
A
#
# COMPACT_ATOMS: atom_id res chain seq x y z
N MET A 1 32.70 51.40 7.31
CA MET A 1 33.84 50.88 6.57
C MET A 1 33.32 49.76 5.74
N SER A 2 33.20 49.93 4.44
CA SER A 2 32.73 48.90 3.49
C SER A 2 33.83 47.87 3.33
N GLU A 3 33.62 46.68 3.85
CA GLU A 3 34.45 45.54 3.49
C GLU A 3 34.31 45.29 2.00
N ASN A 4 35.41 45.33 1.32
CA ASN A 4 35.57 44.96 -0.07
C ASN A 4 35.23 43.45 -0.17
N PRO A 5 34.31 42.99 -1.00
CA PRO A 5 34.13 41.58 -1.18
C PRO A 5 35.37 41.02 -1.91
N GLN A 6 36.30 40.41 -1.14
CA GLN A 6 37.32 39.57 -1.77
C GLN A 6 36.59 38.56 -2.61
N SER A 7 36.83 38.49 -3.92
CA SER A 7 36.29 37.48 -4.81
C SER A 7 36.62 36.11 -4.22
N ALA A 8 35.61 35.25 -4.09
CA ALA A 8 35.82 33.89 -3.62
C ALA A 8 36.90 33.21 -4.49
N PRO A 9 37.72 32.31 -3.91
CA PRO A 9 38.70 31.55 -4.69
C PRO A 9 38.08 30.90 -5.93
N ALA A 10 38.77 30.93 -7.07
CA ALA A 10 38.23 30.54 -8.37
C ALA A 10 37.80 29.05 -8.44
N GLN A 11 38.37 28.20 -7.59
CA GLN A 11 38.12 26.75 -7.53
C GLN A 11 37.37 26.34 -6.24
N ARG A 12 36.71 27.25 -5.58
CA ARG A 12 35.88 26.92 -4.41
C ARG A 12 34.62 26.14 -4.84
N TYR A 13 34.30 25.10 -4.09
CA TYR A 13 33.08 24.31 -4.33
C TYR A 13 31.83 25.15 -3.99
N THR A 14 31.32 25.86 -5.00
CA THR A 14 30.10 26.67 -4.97
C THR A 14 28.97 25.95 -5.70
N ALA A 15 27.74 26.45 -5.64
CA ALA A 15 26.63 25.93 -6.42
C ALA A 15 26.90 25.97 -7.94
N GLU A 16 27.60 26.98 -8.42
CA GLU A 16 27.97 27.10 -9.84
C GLU A 16 28.96 26.01 -10.27
N LEU A 17 30.05 25.81 -9.49
CA LEU A 17 31.01 24.74 -9.76
C LEU A 17 30.36 23.36 -9.61
N ALA A 18 29.51 23.17 -8.58
CA ALA A 18 28.74 21.95 -8.40
C ALA A 18 27.89 21.64 -9.65
N GLY A 19 27.13 22.61 -10.15
CA GLY A 19 26.30 22.45 -11.35
C GLY A 19 27.09 22.09 -12.61
N GLN A 20 28.32 22.63 -12.77
CA GLN A 20 29.24 22.27 -13.87
C GLN A 20 29.72 20.81 -13.75
N ILE A 21 30.15 20.42 -12.55
CA ILE A 21 30.58 19.03 -12.24
C ILE A 21 29.42 18.05 -12.47
N GLU A 22 28.24 18.38 -11.96
CA GLU A 22 27.04 17.55 -12.07
C GLU A 22 26.65 17.31 -13.53
N THR A 23 26.58 18.36 -14.34
CA THR A 23 26.27 18.24 -15.78
C THR A 23 27.31 17.39 -16.52
N LYS A 24 28.60 17.66 -16.27
CA LYS A 24 29.72 16.91 -16.85
C LYS A 24 29.59 15.42 -16.60
N TRP A 25 29.31 15.02 -15.36
CA TRP A 25 29.25 13.60 -14.98
C TRP A 25 27.95 12.93 -15.41
N GLN A 26 26.80 13.62 -15.40
CA GLN A 26 25.55 13.12 -15.95
C GLN A 26 25.69 12.82 -17.46
N ASP A 27 26.27 13.72 -18.24
CA ASP A 27 26.55 13.49 -19.66
C ASP A 27 27.50 12.31 -19.85
N ARG A 28 28.57 12.22 -19.04
CA ARG A 28 29.53 11.14 -19.10
C ARG A 28 28.95 9.77 -18.79
N TRP A 29 28.08 9.68 -17.78
CA TRP A 29 27.41 8.43 -17.42
C TRP A 29 26.47 7.95 -18.52
N GLU A 30 25.75 8.86 -19.17
CA GLU A 30 24.89 8.53 -20.30
C GLU A 30 25.70 8.04 -21.51
N GLU A 31 26.76 8.74 -21.87
CA GLU A 31 27.66 8.35 -22.98
C GLU A 31 28.27 6.96 -22.79
N LEU A 32 28.64 6.61 -21.57
CA LEU A 32 29.27 5.34 -21.24
C LEU A 32 28.27 4.21 -20.93
N GLY A 33 26.98 4.50 -20.77
CA GLY A 33 26.00 3.53 -20.30
C GLY A 33 26.35 2.99 -18.90
N THR A 34 26.89 3.83 -18.02
CA THR A 34 27.49 3.45 -16.74
C THR A 34 26.56 2.62 -15.86
N PHE A 35 25.24 2.91 -15.90
CA PHE A 35 24.24 2.28 -15.05
C PHE A 35 23.39 1.23 -15.76
N TYR A 36 23.79 0.81 -16.95
CA TYR A 36 23.09 -0.23 -17.69
C TYR A 36 23.13 -1.56 -16.93
N ALA A 37 21.98 -2.21 -16.87
CA ALA A 37 21.80 -3.55 -16.32
C ALA A 37 21.61 -4.53 -17.47
N ASP A 38 22.31 -5.65 -17.44
CA ASP A 38 22.26 -6.62 -18.53
C ASP A 38 21.30 -7.75 -18.24
N ASN A 39 20.54 -8.13 -19.24
CA ASN A 39 19.71 -9.32 -19.25
C ASN A 39 20.49 -10.58 -19.65
N PRO A 40 20.00 -11.78 -19.29
CA PRO A 40 20.48 -13.04 -19.84
C PRO A 40 20.26 -13.15 -21.35
N THR A 41 19.12 -12.64 -21.86
CA THR A 41 18.71 -12.80 -23.26
C THR A 41 18.07 -11.52 -23.81
N GLY A 42 17.85 -11.47 -25.11
CA GLY A 42 17.20 -10.37 -25.82
C GLY A 42 18.10 -9.18 -26.12
N ASP A 43 17.49 -8.03 -26.46
CA ASP A 43 18.19 -6.81 -26.89
C ASP A 43 19.07 -6.19 -25.81
N LEU A 44 18.74 -6.43 -24.55
CA LEU A 44 19.49 -5.93 -23.38
C LEU A 44 20.42 -6.98 -22.78
N ALA A 45 20.71 -8.06 -23.52
CA ALA A 45 21.64 -9.10 -23.06
C ALA A 45 23.08 -8.57 -22.97
N GLY A 46 23.80 -9.00 -21.93
CA GLY A 46 25.20 -8.59 -21.77
C GLY A 46 25.95 -9.32 -20.64
N PRO A 47 27.24 -9.01 -20.49
CA PRO A 47 28.15 -9.76 -19.61
C PRO A 47 27.79 -9.66 -18.12
N LEU A 48 27.13 -8.57 -17.67
CA LEU A 48 26.76 -8.40 -16.27
C LEU A 48 25.67 -9.40 -15.82
N ALA A 49 24.98 -10.06 -16.76
CA ALA A 49 24.02 -11.12 -16.43
C ALA A 49 24.66 -12.34 -15.73
N SER A 50 25.98 -12.47 -15.77
CA SER A 50 26.72 -13.50 -15.00
C SER A 50 26.93 -13.13 -13.53
N HIS A 51 26.65 -11.88 -13.15
CA HIS A 51 26.72 -11.39 -11.77
C HIS A 51 25.42 -11.67 -11.03
N ASN A 52 25.45 -11.52 -9.70
CA ASN A 52 24.25 -11.65 -8.89
C ASN A 52 23.24 -10.53 -9.25
N PRO A 53 21.99 -10.86 -9.64
CA PRO A 53 20.99 -9.82 -9.93
C PRO A 53 20.51 -9.15 -8.65
N PHE A 54 20.29 -7.86 -8.75
CA PHE A 54 19.62 -7.07 -7.70
C PHE A 54 18.65 -6.09 -8.33
N PHE A 55 17.37 -6.37 -8.21
CA PHE A 55 16.32 -5.52 -8.75
C PHE A 55 15.74 -4.63 -7.65
N ILE A 56 16.07 -3.34 -7.71
CA ILE A 56 15.58 -2.32 -6.78
C ILE A 56 14.70 -1.33 -7.53
N LEU A 57 13.60 -0.91 -6.88
CA LEU A 57 12.55 -0.14 -7.53
C LEU A 57 11.91 0.85 -6.57
N ASP A 58 11.66 2.07 -7.04
CA ASP A 58 10.74 3.03 -6.43
C ASP A 58 9.34 2.91 -7.04
N MET A 59 8.32 3.27 -6.27
CA MET A 59 7.01 3.52 -6.87
C MET A 59 7.12 4.68 -7.85
N PHE A 60 6.76 4.43 -9.11
CA PHE A 60 6.92 5.42 -10.16
C PHE A 60 5.94 6.60 -10.02
N PRO A 61 6.37 7.82 -10.38
CA PRO A 61 5.59 9.00 -10.12
C PRO A 61 4.46 9.19 -11.12
N TYR A 62 3.39 9.84 -10.64
CA TYR A 62 2.36 10.43 -11.50
C TYR A 62 2.85 11.79 -12.04
N PRO A 63 2.94 11.99 -13.38
CA PRO A 63 3.45 13.23 -13.98
C PRO A 63 2.47 14.39 -13.82
N SER A 64 2.51 15.08 -12.68
CA SER A 64 1.67 16.24 -12.38
C SER A 64 2.33 17.57 -12.78
N GLY A 65 1.52 18.60 -13.10
CA GLY A 65 1.90 19.83 -13.81
C GLY A 65 3.09 20.64 -13.28
N LYS A 66 3.45 20.59 -11.99
CA LYS A 66 4.64 21.31 -11.47
C LYS A 66 5.86 20.41 -11.25
N GLY A 67 5.78 19.12 -11.58
CA GLY A 67 6.83 18.16 -11.32
C GLY A 67 6.92 17.77 -9.83
N LEU A 68 8.14 17.46 -9.39
CA LEU A 68 8.43 16.96 -8.04
C LEU A 68 8.48 18.12 -7.01
N HIS A 69 8.15 17.81 -5.77
CA HIS A 69 8.53 18.59 -4.59
C HIS A 69 9.58 17.81 -3.77
N VAL A 70 10.28 18.48 -2.84
CA VAL A 70 11.39 17.88 -2.07
C VAL A 70 11.00 16.63 -1.25
N GLY A 71 9.73 16.31 -1.09
CA GLY A 71 9.30 15.06 -0.43
C GLY A 71 9.42 13.81 -1.29
N HIS A 72 9.39 13.90 -2.62
CA HIS A 72 9.56 12.74 -3.51
C HIS A 72 11.01 12.22 -3.53
N PRO A 73 12.03 13.09 -3.63
CA PRO A 73 13.44 12.68 -3.65
C PRO A 73 13.89 11.85 -2.48
N LEU A 74 13.25 11.94 -1.32
CA LEU A 74 13.64 11.18 -0.13
C LEU A 74 13.75 9.68 -0.41
N GLY A 75 12.72 9.09 -1.02
CA GLY A 75 12.75 7.69 -1.46
C GLY A 75 13.78 7.46 -2.57
N TYR A 76 13.71 8.25 -3.63
CA TYR A 76 14.55 8.07 -4.82
C TYR A 76 16.05 8.16 -4.53
N ILE A 77 16.48 9.09 -3.68
CA ILE A 77 17.89 9.21 -3.29
C ILE A 77 18.32 8.03 -2.42
N ALA A 78 17.46 7.56 -1.52
CA ALA A 78 17.76 6.40 -0.70
C ALA A 78 17.91 5.12 -1.54
N THR A 79 16.98 4.91 -2.48
CA THR A 79 17.01 3.81 -3.44
C THR A 79 18.25 3.88 -4.32
N ASP A 80 18.57 5.05 -4.86
CA ASP A 80 19.79 5.29 -5.66
C ASP A 80 21.06 5.03 -4.85
N THR A 81 21.09 5.45 -3.59
CA THR A 81 22.24 5.19 -2.70
C THR A 81 22.48 3.69 -2.55
N LEU A 82 21.43 2.91 -2.30
CA LEU A 82 21.54 1.46 -2.22
C LEU A 82 21.91 0.84 -3.57
N ALA A 83 21.33 1.30 -4.67
CA ALA A 83 21.64 0.82 -6.02
C ALA A 83 23.11 1.01 -6.36
N ARG A 84 23.70 2.19 -6.05
CA ARG A 84 25.14 2.47 -6.25
C ARG A 84 26.01 1.61 -5.34
N TYR A 85 25.67 1.49 -4.07
CA TYR A 85 26.37 0.62 -3.14
C TYR A 85 26.38 -0.83 -3.61
N ARG A 86 25.25 -1.37 -4.07
CA ARG A 86 25.16 -2.75 -4.60
C ARG A 86 26.00 -2.96 -5.86
N ARG A 87 26.07 -1.97 -6.79
CA ARG A 87 26.97 -2.03 -7.96
C ARG A 87 28.44 -2.08 -7.54
N MET A 88 28.83 -1.30 -6.52
CA MET A 88 30.18 -1.33 -5.96
C MET A 88 30.49 -2.67 -5.23
N LYS A 89 29.46 -3.41 -4.79
CA LYS A 89 29.58 -4.78 -4.27
C LYS A 89 29.68 -5.82 -5.38
N GLY A 90 29.56 -5.43 -6.65
CA GLY A 90 29.69 -6.30 -7.81
C GLY A 90 28.38 -6.88 -8.34
N ASP A 91 27.22 -6.45 -7.85
CA ASP A 91 25.93 -6.92 -8.35
C ASP A 91 25.58 -6.32 -9.72
N ASN A 92 24.82 -7.07 -10.52
CA ASN A 92 24.09 -6.54 -11.67
C ASN A 92 22.80 -5.90 -11.15
N VAL A 93 22.73 -4.57 -11.14
CA VAL A 93 21.64 -3.83 -10.51
C VAL A 93 20.69 -3.27 -11.56
N LEU A 94 19.45 -3.75 -11.55
CA LEU A 94 18.35 -3.14 -12.28
C LEU A 94 17.70 -2.05 -11.41
N TYR A 95 17.88 -0.80 -11.84
CA TYR A 95 17.24 0.36 -11.24
C TYR A 95 16.84 1.31 -12.36
N THR A 96 15.55 1.64 -12.45
CA THR A 96 14.99 2.48 -13.51
C THR A 96 13.76 3.23 -13.02
N MET A 97 13.23 4.13 -13.85
CA MET A 97 12.05 4.93 -13.54
C MET A 97 11.19 5.10 -14.80
N GLY A 98 9.90 4.82 -14.65
CA GLY A 98 8.84 5.11 -15.61
C GLY A 98 7.86 6.14 -15.09
N TYR A 99 6.71 6.24 -15.76
CA TYR A 99 5.70 7.25 -15.44
C TYR A 99 4.31 6.65 -15.48
N ASP A 100 3.57 6.78 -14.37
CA ASP A 100 2.15 6.45 -14.30
C ASP A 100 1.34 7.60 -14.91
N ALA A 101 1.05 7.50 -16.21
CA ALA A 101 0.70 8.66 -17.03
C ALA A 101 -0.80 8.78 -17.36
N PHE A 102 -1.61 7.74 -17.12
CA PHE A 102 -3.06 7.85 -17.16
C PHE A 102 -3.62 8.45 -15.87
N GLY A 103 -4.83 8.97 -15.91
CA GLY A 103 -5.56 9.39 -14.72
C GLY A 103 -6.17 10.78 -14.76
N LEU A 104 -6.92 11.08 -13.71
CA LEU A 104 -7.81 12.22 -13.58
C LEU A 104 -7.14 13.61 -13.69
N PRO A 105 -5.92 13.88 -13.18
CA PRO A 105 -5.36 15.23 -13.24
C PRO A 105 -5.10 15.74 -14.67
N ALA A 106 -4.62 14.87 -15.57
CA ALA A 106 -4.39 15.23 -16.97
C ALA A 106 -5.73 15.45 -17.70
N GLU A 107 -6.71 14.60 -17.42
CA GLU A 107 -8.06 14.75 -17.98
C GLU A 107 -8.74 16.03 -17.51
N GLN A 108 -8.70 16.35 -16.21
CA GLN A 108 -9.27 17.61 -15.71
C GLN A 108 -8.63 18.86 -16.32
N TYR A 109 -7.33 18.82 -16.58
CA TYR A 109 -6.65 19.90 -17.30
C TYR A 109 -7.11 19.99 -18.77
N ALA A 110 -7.28 18.84 -19.42
CA ALA A 110 -7.81 18.76 -20.79
C ALA A 110 -9.23 19.33 -20.87
N VAL A 111 -10.10 19.01 -19.91
CA VAL A 111 -11.45 19.56 -19.80
C VAL A 111 -11.43 21.08 -19.66
N GLN A 112 -10.50 21.63 -18.86
CA GLN A 112 -10.39 23.08 -18.65
C GLN A 112 -9.84 23.83 -19.85
N THR A 113 -8.93 23.20 -20.62
CA THR A 113 -8.17 23.88 -21.68
C THR A 113 -8.61 23.50 -23.09
N GLY A 114 -9.37 22.43 -23.27
CA GLY A 114 -9.71 21.86 -24.56
C GLY A 114 -8.55 21.18 -25.28
N GLN A 115 -7.40 20.98 -24.61
CA GLN A 115 -6.24 20.31 -25.16
C GLN A 115 -6.30 18.80 -24.90
N HIS A 116 -5.78 18.01 -25.87
CA HIS A 116 -5.67 16.57 -25.67
C HIS A 116 -4.81 16.22 -24.43
N PRO A 117 -5.24 15.31 -23.54
CA PRO A 117 -4.52 14.98 -22.29
C PRO A 117 -3.07 14.57 -22.52
N ALA A 118 -2.77 13.85 -23.63
CA ALA A 118 -1.42 13.42 -23.97
C ALA A 118 -0.42 14.58 -24.08
N ILE A 119 -0.85 15.76 -24.56
CA ILE A 119 0.04 16.92 -24.74
C ILE A 119 0.61 17.33 -23.37
N THR A 120 -0.26 17.57 -22.42
CA THR A 120 0.13 17.95 -21.05
C THR A 120 0.89 16.85 -20.35
N THR A 121 0.46 15.61 -20.50
CA THR A 121 1.12 14.42 -19.92
C THR A 121 2.56 14.34 -20.40
N ASN A 122 2.81 14.44 -21.73
CA ASN A 122 4.16 14.37 -22.31
C ASN A 122 5.05 15.54 -21.85
N GLN A 123 4.49 16.74 -21.74
CA GLN A 123 5.21 17.90 -21.20
C GLN A 123 5.62 17.69 -19.74
N ASN A 124 4.71 17.15 -18.93
CA ASN A 124 4.97 16.84 -17.52
C ASN A 124 6.01 15.73 -17.34
N ILE A 125 5.95 14.68 -18.17
CA ILE A 125 6.97 13.61 -18.22
C ILE A 125 8.33 14.21 -18.56
N ALA A 126 8.43 15.06 -19.61
CA ALA A 126 9.68 15.69 -19.99
C ALA A 126 10.28 16.54 -18.88
N ASN A 127 9.46 17.33 -18.18
CA ASN A 127 9.90 18.11 -17.02
C ASN A 127 10.39 17.23 -15.87
N MET A 128 9.62 16.18 -15.53
CA MET A 128 9.97 15.27 -14.44
C MET A 128 11.25 14.49 -14.76
N ARG A 129 11.43 14.03 -16.00
CA ARG A 129 12.67 13.40 -16.49
C ARG A 129 13.86 14.32 -16.31
N ARG A 130 13.72 15.62 -16.64
CA ARG A 130 14.76 16.63 -16.43
C ARG A 130 15.11 16.77 -14.94
N GLN A 131 14.10 16.83 -14.05
CA GLN A 131 14.31 16.94 -12.61
C GLN A 131 15.02 15.71 -12.02
N LEU A 132 14.62 14.51 -12.44
CA LEU A 132 15.25 13.24 -12.02
C LEU A 132 16.70 13.14 -12.51
N ARG A 133 16.96 13.56 -13.79
CA ARG A 133 18.32 13.60 -14.34
C ARG A 133 19.22 14.55 -13.54
N ARG A 134 18.72 15.75 -13.21
CA ARG A 134 19.47 16.74 -12.41
C ARG A 134 19.81 16.24 -11.00
N MET A 135 19.00 15.33 -10.45
CA MET A 135 19.29 14.68 -9.17
C MET A 135 20.45 13.68 -9.27
N GLY A 136 20.82 13.26 -10.48
CA GLY A 136 21.88 12.30 -10.73
C GLY A 136 21.56 10.88 -10.32
N LEU A 137 20.32 10.43 -10.52
CA LEU A 137 19.91 9.06 -10.23
C LEU A 137 20.54 8.07 -11.22
N SER A 138 20.94 6.91 -10.74
CA SER A 138 21.63 5.88 -11.52
C SER A 138 20.68 4.94 -12.25
N HIS A 139 19.71 5.53 -12.98
CA HIS A 139 18.71 4.78 -13.72
C HIS A 139 19.28 4.20 -15.03
N ASP A 140 18.85 2.97 -15.37
CA ASP A 140 19.00 2.44 -16.71
C ASP A 140 17.92 3.06 -17.63
N SER A 141 18.31 4.09 -18.37
CA SER A 141 17.40 4.87 -19.23
C SER A 141 16.77 4.07 -20.37
N ARG A 142 17.38 2.93 -20.77
CA ARG A 142 16.85 2.04 -21.82
C ARG A 142 15.54 1.38 -21.42
N ARG A 143 15.20 1.35 -20.12
CA ARG A 143 14.07 0.63 -19.53
C ARG A 143 12.91 1.55 -19.12
N SER A 144 13.04 2.86 -19.37
CA SER A 144 12.04 3.85 -19.01
C SER A 144 10.89 3.88 -20.03
N PHE A 145 9.66 3.90 -19.54
CA PHE A 145 8.44 4.04 -20.35
C PHE A 145 7.36 4.80 -19.58
N ALA A 146 6.29 5.18 -20.27
CA ALA A 146 5.07 5.69 -19.65
C ALA A 146 3.93 4.67 -19.84
N THR A 147 3.01 4.59 -18.89
CA THR A 147 1.83 3.70 -19.01
C THR A 147 0.93 4.06 -20.19
N THR A 148 1.10 5.27 -20.74
CA THR A 148 0.42 5.74 -21.97
C THR A 148 1.10 5.37 -23.27
N ASP A 149 2.29 4.77 -23.22
CA ASP A 149 2.98 4.31 -24.44
C ASP A 149 2.17 3.17 -25.06
N ILE A 150 2.00 3.23 -26.40
CA ILE A 150 1.10 2.33 -27.11
C ILE A 150 1.45 0.85 -26.94
N GLU A 151 2.74 0.53 -26.89
CA GLU A 151 3.22 -0.83 -26.65
C GLU A 151 2.94 -1.29 -25.20
N TYR A 152 2.93 -0.35 -24.24
CA TYR A 152 2.58 -0.65 -22.86
C TYR A 152 1.08 -0.91 -22.73
N VAL A 153 0.24 -0.09 -23.36
CA VAL A 153 -1.20 -0.28 -23.44
C VAL A 153 -1.56 -1.62 -24.05
N HIS A 154 -0.85 -2.04 -25.13
CA HIS A 154 -1.02 -3.36 -25.74
C HIS A 154 -0.91 -4.48 -24.69
N TRP A 155 0.15 -4.46 -23.88
CA TRP A 155 0.38 -5.51 -22.89
C TRP A 155 -0.53 -5.40 -21.67
N THR A 156 -0.92 -4.19 -21.24
CA THR A 156 -1.98 -4.03 -20.22
C THR A 156 -3.28 -4.66 -20.68
N GLN A 157 -3.69 -4.44 -21.92
CA GLN A 157 -4.89 -5.04 -22.52
C GLN A 157 -4.76 -6.56 -22.64
N TRP A 158 -3.60 -7.04 -23.05
CA TRP A 158 -3.32 -8.47 -23.11
C TRP A 158 -3.46 -9.14 -21.74
N ILE A 159 -2.88 -8.57 -20.69
CA ILE A 159 -3.01 -9.08 -19.33
C ILE A 159 -4.47 -9.07 -18.87
N PHE A 160 -5.21 -8.00 -19.16
CA PHE A 160 -6.65 -7.98 -18.89
C PHE A 160 -7.38 -9.17 -19.57
N LEU A 161 -7.04 -9.48 -20.82
CA LEU A 161 -7.61 -10.62 -21.51
C LEU A 161 -7.26 -11.98 -20.86
N GLN A 162 -6.06 -12.11 -20.29
CA GLN A 162 -5.71 -13.31 -19.52
C GLN A 162 -6.63 -13.46 -18.30
N VAL A 163 -6.89 -12.38 -17.56
CA VAL A 163 -7.83 -12.39 -16.43
C VAL A 163 -9.27 -12.64 -16.87
N PHE A 164 -9.72 -12.00 -17.95
CA PHE A 164 -11.08 -12.19 -18.51
C PHE A 164 -11.31 -13.62 -18.99
N ASN A 165 -10.32 -14.23 -19.66
CA ASN A 165 -10.37 -15.60 -20.15
C ASN A 165 -10.00 -16.65 -19.10
N SER A 166 -10.17 -16.32 -17.82
CA SER A 166 -9.87 -17.20 -16.68
C SER A 166 -11.03 -17.27 -15.69
N TRP A 167 -11.04 -18.36 -14.95
CA TRP A 167 -11.90 -18.59 -13.80
C TRP A 167 -11.06 -19.11 -12.63
N PHE A 168 -11.52 -18.96 -11.40
CA PHE A 168 -10.85 -19.52 -10.22
C PHE A 168 -11.42 -20.89 -9.91
N ASP A 169 -10.57 -21.92 -10.04
CA ASP A 169 -10.92 -23.31 -9.65
C ASP A 169 -10.42 -23.55 -8.21
N PRO A 170 -11.31 -23.67 -7.22
CA PRO A 170 -10.93 -23.89 -5.83
C PRO A 170 -10.28 -25.26 -5.59
N GLU A 171 -10.51 -26.25 -6.49
CA GLU A 171 -9.94 -27.59 -6.40
C GLU A 171 -8.57 -27.72 -7.10
N ALA A 172 -8.20 -26.75 -7.93
CA ALA A 172 -6.90 -26.73 -8.61
C ALA A 172 -5.76 -26.46 -7.63
N THR A 173 -4.59 -26.98 -7.93
CA THR A 173 -3.35 -26.68 -7.23
C THR A 173 -2.52 -25.72 -8.06
N ALA A 174 -2.10 -24.59 -7.48
CA ALA A 174 -1.21 -23.62 -8.09
C ALA A 174 0.22 -24.20 -8.24
N PRO A 175 1.08 -23.62 -9.08
CA PRO A 175 2.45 -24.11 -9.28
C PRO A 175 3.30 -24.18 -8.00
N ASP A 176 3.03 -23.35 -7.00
CA ASP A 176 3.69 -23.34 -5.68
C ASP A 176 3.10 -24.34 -4.68
N GLY A 177 2.09 -25.10 -5.08
CA GLY A 177 1.38 -26.07 -4.24
C GLY A 177 0.22 -25.47 -3.44
N SER A 178 -0.08 -24.18 -3.58
CA SER A 178 -1.24 -23.55 -2.94
C SER A 178 -2.56 -24.11 -3.48
N GLN A 179 -3.57 -24.23 -2.62
CA GLN A 179 -4.91 -24.67 -2.99
C GLN A 179 -5.71 -23.52 -3.60
N GLY A 180 -6.35 -23.78 -4.73
CA GLY A 180 -7.11 -22.84 -5.53
C GLY A 180 -6.24 -22.05 -6.49
N ALA A 181 -6.59 -22.04 -7.78
CA ALA A 181 -5.81 -21.35 -8.80
C ALA A 181 -6.68 -20.85 -9.97
N ALA A 182 -6.21 -19.81 -10.66
CA ALA A 182 -6.78 -19.42 -11.95
C ALA A 182 -6.53 -20.52 -13.00
N ARG A 183 -7.56 -20.80 -13.77
CA ARG A 183 -7.51 -21.75 -14.90
C ARG A 183 -8.13 -21.14 -16.14
N PRO A 184 -7.73 -21.57 -17.34
CA PRO A 184 -8.35 -21.09 -18.57
C PRO A 184 -9.88 -21.30 -18.57
N ILE A 185 -10.64 -20.33 -19.06
CA ILE A 185 -12.11 -20.39 -19.08
C ILE A 185 -12.64 -21.56 -19.91
N THR A 186 -11.86 -22.05 -20.89
CA THR A 186 -12.19 -23.23 -21.70
C THR A 186 -12.29 -24.50 -20.87
N GLU A 187 -11.56 -24.62 -19.76
CA GLU A 187 -11.66 -25.74 -18.84
C GLU A 187 -13.02 -25.73 -18.10
N LEU A 188 -13.46 -24.53 -17.66
CA LEU A 188 -14.80 -24.37 -17.07
C LEU A 188 -15.88 -24.76 -18.05
N ILE A 189 -15.81 -24.28 -19.29
CA ILE A 189 -16.80 -24.59 -20.32
C ILE A 189 -16.88 -26.10 -20.51
N ALA A 190 -15.75 -26.79 -20.62
CA ALA A 190 -15.73 -28.26 -20.74
C ALA A 190 -16.37 -28.99 -19.53
N LYS A 191 -16.14 -28.48 -18.31
CA LYS A 191 -16.77 -29.01 -17.08
C LYS A 191 -18.27 -28.76 -17.04
N LEU A 192 -18.74 -27.60 -17.53
CA LEU A 192 -20.18 -27.29 -17.66
C LEU A 192 -20.85 -28.19 -18.74
N GLU A 193 -20.22 -28.35 -19.90
CA GLU A 193 -20.71 -29.20 -20.99
C GLU A 193 -20.78 -30.69 -20.61
N SER A 194 -19.82 -31.17 -19.82
CA SER A 194 -19.82 -32.55 -19.31
C SER A 194 -20.78 -32.76 -18.14
N GLY A 195 -21.31 -31.69 -17.53
CA GLY A 195 -22.13 -31.72 -16.32
C GLY A 195 -21.38 -32.02 -15.04
N GLU A 196 -20.04 -31.93 -15.05
CA GLU A 196 -19.18 -31.98 -13.84
C GLU A 196 -19.49 -30.79 -12.93
N ILE A 197 -19.63 -29.60 -13.52
CA ILE A 197 -20.14 -28.40 -12.86
C ILE A 197 -21.54 -28.11 -13.43
N ARG A 198 -22.47 -27.74 -12.56
CA ARG A 198 -23.82 -27.32 -12.97
C ARG A 198 -24.00 -25.83 -12.62
N PRO A 199 -24.79 -25.09 -13.43
CA PRO A 199 -25.24 -23.75 -13.05
C PRO A 199 -25.87 -23.75 -11.64
N GLU A 200 -25.76 -22.61 -10.95
CA GLU A 200 -26.23 -22.44 -9.55
C GLU A 200 -27.73 -22.74 -9.39
N ASP A 201 -28.53 -22.49 -10.44
CA ASP A 201 -29.96 -22.79 -10.45
C ASP A 201 -30.29 -24.28 -10.73
N GLY A 202 -29.26 -25.12 -10.91
CA GLY A 202 -29.38 -26.53 -11.19
C GLY A 202 -29.81 -26.89 -12.63
N SER A 203 -29.88 -25.91 -13.52
CA SER A 203 -30.23 -26.14 -14.92
C SER A 203 -29.17 -26.95 -15.66
N ASP A 204 -29.56 -27.53 -16.82
CA ASP A 204 -28.63 -28.20 -17.72
C ASP A 204 -28.02 -27.13 -18.66
N TYR A 205 -26.72 -26.88 -18.53
CA TYR A 205 -25.99 -25.90 -19.35
C TYR A 205 -26.20 -26.11 -20.83
N ASN A 206 -26.22 -27.36 -21.32
CA ASN A 206 -26.39 -27.69 -22.73
C ASN A 206 -27.82 -27.40 -23.26
N SER A 207 -28.81 -27.23 -22.38
CA SER A 207 -30.16 -26.86 -22.72
C SER A 207 -30.41 -25.35 -22.83
N LEU A 208 -29.45 -24.52 -22.37
CA LEU A 208 -29.54 -23.08 -22.38
C LEU A 208 -29.24 -22.52 -23.78
N ASP A 209 -29.85 -21.37 -24.10
CA ASP A 209 -29.45 -20.60 -25.27
C ASP A 209 -28.07 -19.93 -25.07
N ARG A 210 -27.51 -19.44 -26.18
CA ARG A 210 -26.15 -18.87 -26.17
C ARG A 210 -25.98 -17.73 -25.16
N ALA A 211 -26.95 -16.84 -25.03
CA ALA A 211 -26.88 -15.72 -24.12
C ALA A 211 -26.94 -16.17 -22.65
N ALA A 212 -27.80 -17.17 -22.35
CA ALA A 212 -27.85 -17.77 -21.03
C ALA A 212 -26.59 -18.58 -20.70
N GLN A 213 -26.01 -19.32 -21.63
CA GLN A 213 -24.71 -19.98 -21.46
C GLN A 213 -23.60 -18.99 -21.17
N ALA A 214 -23.52 -17.88 -21.93
CA ALA A 214 -22.55 -16.83 -21.70
C ALA A 214 -22.69 -16.22 -20.29
N LYS A 215 -23.92 -15.97 -19.84
CA LYS A 215 -24.20 -15.46 -18.48
C LYS A 215 -23.75 -16.43 -17.39
N VAL A 216 -23.92 -17.76 -17.59
CA VAL A 216 -23.39 -18.76 -16.65
C VAL A 216 -21.88 -18.70 -16.63
N VAL A 217 -21.19 -18.66 -17.77
CA VAL A 217 -19.72 -18.58 -17.83
C VAL A 217 -19.23 -17.30 -17.16
N ASP A 218 -19.88 -16.16 -17.41
CA ASP A 218 -19.50 -14.86 -16.83
C ASP A 218 -19.63 -14.83 -15.30
N SER A 219 -20.54 -15.64 -14.73
CA SER A 219 -20.66 -15.74 -13.27
C SER A 219 -19.42 -16.37 -12.59
N TYR A 220 -18.57 -17.06 -13.34
CA TYR A 220 -17.33 -17.67 -12.86
C TYR A 220 -16.07 -16.90 -13.25
N ARG A 221 -16.11 -16.00 -14.24
CA ARG A 221 -14.93 -15.26 -14.72
C ARG A 221 -14.25 -14.46 -13.60
N LEU A 222 -12.93 -14.34 -13.67
CA LEU A 222 -12.16 -13.45 -12.79
C LEU A 222 -12.38 -11.97 -13.10
N ALA A 223 -12.62 -11.61 -14.36
CA ALA A 223 -13.10 -10.28 -14.77
C ALA A 223 -14.52 -10.43 -15.34
N TYR A 224 -15.48 -9.74 -14.76
CA TYR A 224 -16.90 -9.89 -15.11
C TYR A 224 -17.65 -8.57 -14.98
N VAL A 225 -18.82 -8.49 -15.60
CA VAL A 225 -19.72 -7.35 -15.49
C VAL A 225 -20.84 -7.67 -14.52
N SER A 226 -21.10 -6.76 -13.60
CA SER A 226 -22.16 -6.88 -12.60
C SER A 226 -22.92 -5.57 -12.45
N GLU A 227 -24.20 -5.67 -12.16
CA GLU A 227 -24.97 -4.56 -11.58
C GLU A 227 -24.76 -4.57 -10.08
N ALA A 228 -23.85 -3.75 -9.62
CA ALA A 228 -23.47 -3.68 -8.22
C ALA A 228 -23.71 -2.26 -7.66
N PRO A 229 -23.95 -2.13 -6.36
CA PRO A 229 -23.96 -0.84 -5.70
C PRO A 229 -22.59 -0.20 -5.78
N VAL A 230 -22.51 0.92 -6.47
CA VAL A 230 -21.28 1.70 -6.68
C VAL A 230 -21.44 3.11 -6.12
N ASN A 231 -20.30 3.78 -5.92
CA ASN A 231 -20.26 5.17 -5.47
C ASN A 231 -20.38 6.11 -6.68
N TRP A 232 -21.57 6.52 -7.03
CA TRP A 232 -21.83 7.48 -8.10
C TRP A 232 -21.58 8.91 -7.64
N CYS A 233 -20.79 9.66 -8.38
CA CYS A 233 -20.52 11.08 -8.13
C CYS A 233 -20.99 11.94 -9.32
N PRO A 234 -22.20 12.50 -9.28
CA PRO A 234 -22.75 13.31 -10.37
C PRO A 234 -21.88 14.52 -10.72
N GLY A 235 -21.35 15.21 -9.69
CA GLY A 235 -20.48 16.37 -9.86
C GLY A 235 -19.16 16.08 -10.57
N LEU A 236 -18.67 14.84 -10.52
CA LEU A 236 -17.51 14.36 -11.29
C LEU A 236 -17.92 13.60 -12.55
N GLY A 237 -19.19 13.19 -12.70
CA GLY A 237 -19.67 12.41 -13.81
C GLY A 237 -19.07 11.00 -13.91
N THR A 238 -18.64 10.43 -12.77
CA THR A 238 -17.96 9.12 -12.74
C THR A 238 -18.28 8.34 -11.47
N VAL A 239 -18.08 7.03 -11.56
CA VAL A 239 -18.11 6.13 -10.41
C VAL A 239 -16.74 6.18 -9.71
N LEU A 240 -16.78 6.13 -8.38
CA LEU A 240 -15.60 6.16 -7.51
C LEU A 240 -15.40 4.82 -6.81
N ALA A 241 -14.16 4.41 -6.65
CA ALA A 241 -13.81 3.32 -5.73
C ALA A 241 -14.06 3.74 -4.27
N ASN A 242 -14.16 2.78 -3.35
CA ASN A 242 -14.41 3.10 -1.95
C ASN A 242 -13.30 3.98 -1.34
N GLU A 243 -12.08 3.81 -1.82
CA GLU A 243 -10.89 4.54 -1.40
C GLU A 243 -10.86 6.01 -1.89
N GLU A 244 -11.69 6.33 -2.89
CA GLU A 244 -11.86 7.68 -3.46
C GLU A 244 -12.99 8.46 -2.76
N VAL A 245 -13.66 7.84 -1.77
CA VAL A 245 -14.75 8.45 -1.00
C VAL A 245 -14.29 8.68 0.43
N THR A 246 -14.48 9.92 0.90
CA THR A 246 -14.14 10.33 2.26
C THR A 246 -15.15 9.77 3.29
N ALA A 247 -14.78 9.79 4.57
CA ALA A 247 -15.63 9.26 5.64
C ALA A 247 -17.00 9.98 5.77
N ASP A 248 -17.10 11.22 5.29
CA ASP A 248 -18.33 12.01 5.26
C ASP A 248 -19.15 11.81 3.96
N GLY A 249 -18.83 10.78 3.16
CA GLY A 249 -19.61 10.42 1.96
C GLY A 249 -19.41 11.36 0.79
N ARG A 250 -18.25 11.98 0.67
CA ARG A 250 -17.93 12.92 -0.42
C ARG A 250 -16.74 12.42 -1.23
N SER A 251 -16.58 12.91 -2.45
CA SER A 251 -15.41 12.59 -3.26
C SER A 251 -14.14 13.27 -2.69
N GLU A 252 -13.03 12.53 -2.62
CA GLU A 252 -11.74 13.08 -2.20
C GLU A 252 -11.35 14.30 -3.06
N ARG A 253 -11.67 14.26 -4.35
CA ARG A 253 -11.46 15.37 -5.28
C ARG A 253 -12.75 16.10 -5.53
N GLY A 254 -12.71 17.42 -5.41
CA GLY A 254 -13.85 18.29 -5.66
C GLY A 254 -14.86 18.35 -4.53
N ASN A 255 -14.77 17.48 -3.55
CA ASN A 255 -15.65 17.45 -2.35
C ASN A 255 -17.14 17.42 -2.71
N TYR A 256 -17.52 16.65 -3.75
CA TYR A 256 -18.91 16.49 -4.20
C TYR A 256 -19.62 15.38 -3.43
N PRO A 257 -20.95 15.45 -3.27
CA PRO A 257 -21.76 14.35 -2.75
C PRO A 257 -21.55 13.07 -3.58
N VAL A 258 -21.55 11.93 -2.91
CA VAL A 258 -21.47 10.61 -3.53
C VAL A 258 -22.68 9.79 -3.12
N PHE A 259 -23.32 9.17 -4.11
CA PHE A 259 -24.54 8.39 -3.92
C PHE A 259 -24.29 6.91 -4.21
N LYS A 260 -24.95 6.02 -3.49
CA LYS A 260 -24.97 4.60 -3.79
C LYS A 260 -26.00 4.34 -4.89
N ARG A 261 -25.54 3.73 -6.00
CA ARG A 261 -26.39 3.36 -7.15
C ARG A 261 -26.03 1.96 -7.63
N ASN A 262 -27.02 1.19 -8.06
CA ASN A 262 -26.76 -0.03 -8.80
C ASN A 262 -26.48 0.33 -10.26
N LEU A 263 -25.26 0.14 -10.70
CA LEU A 263 -24.83 0.41 -12.06
C LEU A 263 -24.06 -0.79 -12.61
N ARG A 264 -24.19 -0.98 -13.92
CA ARG A 264 -23.42 -2.01 -14.64
C ARG A 264 -21.95 -1.59 -14.72
N GLN A 265 -21.04 -2.39 -14.13
CA GLN A 265 -19.63 -2.11 -14.01
C GLN A 265 -18.77 -3.37 -14.19
N TRP A 266 -17.56 -3.19 -14.69
CA TRP A 266 -16.55 -4.23 -14.65
C TRP A 266 -16.04 -4.42 -13.21
N MET A 267 -15.92 -5.68 -12.82
CA MET A 267 -15.43 -6.11 -11.53
C MET A 267 -14.30 -7.13 -11.71
N MET A 268 -13.30 -7.08 -10.82
CA MET A 268 -12.28 -8.13 -10.70
C MET A 268 -12.54 -8.96 -9.44
N ARG A 269 -12.60 -10.28 -9.58
CA ARG A 269 -12.91 -11.23 -8.48
C ARG A 269 -11.69 -11.46 -7.56
N ILE A 270 -11.17 -10.37 -7.00
CA ILE A 270 -10.05 -10.41 -6.06
C ILE A 270 -10.39 -11.23 -4.79
N THR A 271 -11.66 -11.32 -4.43
CA THR A 271 -12.15 -12.10 -3.30
C THR A 271 -11.82 -13.59 -3.41
N ALA A 272 -11.75 -14.15 -4.63
CA ALA A 272 -11.34 -15.52 -4.87
C ALA A 272 -9.92 -15.81 -4.36
N TYR A 273 -9.06 -14.79 -4.32
CA TYR A 273 -7.70 -14.89 -3.83
C TYR A 273 -7.53 -14.49 -2.36
N GLY A 274 -8.61 -14.19 -1.64
CA GLY A 274 -8.57 -13.70 -0.26
C GLY A 274 -7.71 -14.55 0.67
N LYS A 275 -7.78 -15.89 0.55
CA LYS A 275 -6.93 -16.81 1.32
C LYS A 275 -5.45 -16.63 1.01
N ARG A 276 -5.04 -16.72 -0.26
CA ARG A 276 -3.65 -16.60 -0.70
C ARG A 276 -3.11 -15.21 -0.45
N LEU A 277 -3.89 -14.14 -0.69
CA LEU A 277 -3.51 -12.76 -0.37
C LEU A 277 -3.21 -12.56 1.12
N SER A 278 -3.90 -13.28 2.02
CA SER A 278 -3.65 -13.22 3.46
C SER A 278 -2.47 -14.09 3.90
N ASP A 279 -2.44 -15.35 3.46
CA ASP A 279 -1.46 -16.35 3.93
C ASP A 279 -0.05 -16.04 3.41
N ASP A 280 0.09 -15.63 2.14
CA ASP A 280 1.38 -15.36 1.51
C ASP A 280 2.06 -14.09 2.05
N LEU A 281 1.40 -13.27 2.88
CA LEU A 281 2.05 -12.18 3.62
C LEU A 281 3.17 -12.68 4.55
N ASP A 282 3.17 -13.95 4.91
CA ASP A 282 4.22 -14.57 5.73
C ASP A 282 5.44 -15.01 4.92
N THR A 283 5.37 -15.00 3.59
CA THR A 283 6.48 -15.36 2.69
C THR A 283 7.33 -14.15 2.26
N ILE A 284 6.87 -12.94 2.52
CA ILE A 284 7.48 -11.67 2.08
C ILE A 284 8.04 -10.86 3.25
N ASN A 285 9.11 -10.12 2.97
CA ASN A 285 9.78 -9.28 3.97
C ASN A 285 9.21 -7.85 3.96
N TRP A 286 7.99 -7.71 4.42
CA TRP A 286 7.29 -6.42 4.48
C TRP A 286 7.17 -5.90 5.92
N PRO A 287 7.10 -4.57 6.13
CA PRO A 287 6.85 -3.98 7.43
C PRO A 287 5.57 -4.54 8.07
N GLU A 288 5.64 -4.90 9.36
CA GLU A 288 4.49 -5.49 10.08
C GLU A 288 3.23 -4.63 10.01
N LYS A 289 3.40 -3.31 10.03
CA LYS A 289 2.31 -2.36 9.86
C LYS A 289 1.55 -2.58 8.54
N VAL A 290 2.26 -2.78 7.43
CA VAL A 290 1.64 -2.99 6.12
C VAL A 290 0.96 -4.36 6.06
N ARG A 291 1.62 -5.42 6.56
CA ARG A 291 1.02 -6.76 6.64
C ARG A 291 -0.26 -6.74 7.45
N THR A 292 -0.26 -6.06 8.59
CA THR A 292 -1.46 -5.87 9.43
C THR A 292 -2.55 -5.09 8.71
N MET A 293 -2.20 -4.01 7.99
CA MET A 293 -3.17 -3.24 7.20
C MET A 293 -3.84 -4.11 6.13
N GLN A 294 -3.06 -4.92 5.39
CA GLN A 294 -3.61 -5.82 4.38
C GLN A 294 -4.47 -6.92 5.02
N ARG A 295 -4.02 -7.59 6.10
CA ARG A 295 -4.83 -8.58 6.79
C ARG A 295 -6.16 -8.01 7.29
N ASN A 296 -6.13 -6.82 7.87
CA ASN A 296 -7.34 -6.14 8.33
C ASN A 296 -8.26 -5.75 7.18
N TRP A 297 -7.73 -5.34 6.03
CA TRP A 297 -8.51 -5.02 4.84
C TRP A 297 -9.14 -6.26 4.21
N ILE A 298 -8.38 -7.33 4.06
CA ILE A 298 -8.87 -8.63 3.59
C ILE A 298 -9.92 -9.15 4.57
N GLY A 299 -9.69 -8.99 5.87
CA GLY A 299 -10.66 -9.28 6.92
C GLY A 299 -11.12 -10.73 6.91
N ARG A 300 -10.15 -11.68 6.89
CA ARG A 300 -10.43 -13.12 7.00
C ARG A 300 -11.14 -13.41 8.30
N SER A 301 -12.26 -14.07 8.22
CA SER A 301 -13.12 -14.43 9.35
C SER A 301 -13.48 -15.90 9.26
N GLU A 302 -13.23 -16.63 10.33
CA GLU A 302 -13.54 -18.07 10.43
C GLU A 302 -14.74 -18.28 11.33
N GLY A 303 -15.70 -19.06 10.83
CA GLY A 303 -16.93 -19.33 11.52
C GLY A 303 -17.63 -20.56 10.96
N ALA A 304 -18.94 -20.55 11.01
CA ALA A 304 -19.79 -21.57 10.41
C ALA A 304 -21.00 -20.94 9.72
N THR A 305 -21.41 -21.55 8.65
CA THR A 305 -22.75 -21.36 8.09
C THR A 305 -23.69 -22.36 8.76
N VAL A 306 -24.76 -21.87 9.32
CA VAL A 306 -25.77 -22.65 10.08
C VAL A 306 -27.12 -22.47 9.39
N ARG A 307 -27.80 -23.58 9.13
CA ARG A 307 -29.14 -23.57 8.52
C ARG A 307 -30.22 -23.57 9.60
N PHE A 308 -31.12 -22.59 9.48
CA PHE A 308 -32.35 -22.47 10.25
C PHE A 308 -33.54 -22.72 9.34
N ASP A 309 -34.34 -23.77 9.60
CA ASP A 309 -35.58 -23.98 8.90
C ASP A 309 -36.60 -22.89 9.23
N VAL A 310 -37.34 -22.43 8.23
CA VAL A 310 -38.40 -21.41 8.37
C VAL A 310 -39.73 -21.96 7.81
N PRO A 311 -40.42 -22.81 8.54
CA PRO A 311 -41.60 -23.53 8.03
C PRO A 311 -42.71 -22.64 7.49
N GLY A 312 -42.94 -21.47 8.13
CA GLY A 312 -43.96 -20.52 7.72
C GLY A 312 -43.68 -19.73 6.43
N ALA A 313 -42.42 -19.73 5.95
CA ALA A 313 -42.03 -18.92 4.76
C ALA A 313 -42.69 -19.45 3.48
N ARG A 314 -42.66 -20.79 3.26
CA ARG A 314 -43.29 -21.41 2.08
C ARG A 314 -44.82 -21.28 2.08
N GLU A 315 -45.43 -21.36 3.27
CA GLU A 315 -46.87 -21.11 3.43
C GLU A 315 -47.25 -19.67 3.08
N ALA A 316 -46.35 -18.70 3.33
CA ALA A 316 -46.52 -17.32 2.97
C ALA A 316 -46.17 -17.02 1.50
N GLY A 317 -45.74 -18.02 0.71
CA GLY A 317 -45.40 -17.90 -0.71
C GLY A 317 -43.94 -17.58 -1.01
N ALA A 318 -43.03 -17.69 -0.04
CA ALA A 318 -41.60 -17.47 -0.27
C ALA A 318 -40.99 -18.60 -1.09
N SER A 319 -39.98 -18.30 -1.91
CA SER A 319 -39.19 -19.28 -2.64
C SER A 319 -38.25 -20.08 -1.73
N LEU A 320 -37.87 -19.53 -0.58
CA LEU A 320 -36.99 -20.12 0.43
C LEU A 320 -37.80 -20.61 1.63
N ASP A 321 -37.41 -21.75 2.21
CA ASP A 321 -38.00 -22.34 3.41
C ASP A 321 -36.96 -22.50 4.54
N SER A 322 -35.77 -21.95 4.34
CA SER A 322 -34.69 -21.97 5.30
C SER A 322 -33.84 -20.68 5.18
N LEU A 323 -33.09 -20.34 6.23
CA LEU A 323 -32.10 -19.29 6.25
C LEU A 323 -30.75 -19.90 6.58
N ASP A 324 -29.77 -19.68 5.72
CA ASP A 324 -28.37 -19.93 6.02
C ASP A 324 -27.77 -18.69 6.69
N VAL A 325 -27.21 -18.86 7.88
CA VAL A 325 -26.64 -17.79 8.70
C VAL A 325 -25.16 -18.02 8.89
N TYR A 326 -24.34 -17.03 8.51
CA TYR A 326 -22.93 -17.06 8.87
C TYR A 326 -22.72 -16.49 10.28
N THR A 327 -21.96 -17.23 11.11
CA THR A 327 -21.57 -16.75 12.45
C THR A 327 -20.10 -17.05 12.74
N THR A 328 -19.40 -16.10 13.34
CA THR A 328 -18.04 -16.31 13.86
C THR A 328 -18.04 -17.03 15.21
N ARG A 329 -19.22 -17.17 15.83
CA ARG A 329 -19.42 -17.74 17.16
C ARG A 329 -20.45 -18.88 17.15
N PRO A 330 -20.20 -19.97 16.37
CA PRO A 330 -21.11 -21.12 16.39
C PRO A 330 -21.25 -21.77 17.78
N ASP A 331 -20.26 -21.61 18.65
CA ASP A 331 -20.25 -22.03 20.06
C ASP A 331 -21.38 -21.41 20.89
N THR A 332 -21.95 -20.27 20.46
CA THR A 332 -23.03 -19.58 21.16
C THR A 332 -24.44 -19.91 20.63
N LEU A 333 -24.56 -20.86 19.70
CA LEU A 333 -25.83 -21.17 19.02
C LEU A 333 -26.98 -21.50 19.98
N PHE A 334 -26.72 -22.17 21.11
CA PHE A 334 -27.72 -22.43 22.16
C PHE A 334 -28.35 -21.14 22.74
N GLY A 335 -27.68 -20.00 22.59
CA GLY A 335 -28.13 -18.69 23.06
C GLY A 335 -28.79 -17.84 22.00
N ALA A 336 -29.05 -18.36 20.83
CA ALA A 336 -29.76 -17.64 19.78
C ALA A 336 -31.21 -17.46 20.16
N THR A 337 -31.67 -16.22 20.26
CA THR A 337 -33.03 -15.89 20.75
C THR A 337 -33.87 -15.13 19.74
N PHE A 338 -33.24 -14.61 18.70
CA PHE A 338 -33.89 -14.04 17.53
C PHE A 338 -32.96 -14.05 16.32
N MET A 339 -33.50 -13.80 15.15
CA MET A 339 -32.77 -13.67 13.90
C MET A 339 -33.06 -12.31 13.26
N VAL A 340 -32.12 -11.82 12.48
CA VAL A 340 -32.30 -10.57 11.74
C VAL A 340 -31.88 -10.80 10.31
N VAL A 341 -32.72 -10.30 9.36
CA VAL A 341 -32.41 -10.32 7.92
C VAL A 341 -32.30 -8.88 7.40
N ALA A 342 -31.46 -8.73 6.37
CA ALA A 342 -31.33 -7.47 5.65
C ALA A 342 -32.68 -7.08 5.00
N PRO A 343 -32.97 -5.78 4.83
CA PRO A 343 -34.20 -5.35 4.13
C PRO A 343 -34.29 -5.88 2.70
N GLU A 344 -33.19 -6.22 2.08
CA GLU A 344 -33.06 -6.74 0.72
C GLU A 344 -33.14 -8.28 0.62
N HIS A 345 -33.23 -8.98 1.74
CA HIS A 345 -33.14 -10.46 1.77
C HIS A 345 -34.29 -11.15 1.00
N PRO A 346 -33.98 -12.17 0.13
CA PRO A 346 -35.00 -12.83 -0.72
C PRO A 346 -36.16 -13.48 0.02
N ILE A 347 -35.98 -13.91 1.28
CA ILE A 347 -37.04 -14.53 2.07
C ILE A 347 -38.25 -13.61 2.29
N LEU A 348 -38.04 -12.30 2.16
CA LEU A 348 -39.09 -11.28 2.31
C LEU A 348 -39.98 -11.17 1.06
N GLY A 349 -39.54 -11.72 -0.08
CA GLY A 349 -40.18 -11.55 -1.37
C GLY A 349 -39.78 -10.27 -2.08
N GLY A 350 -40.11 -10.17 -3.37
CA GLY A 350 -39.68 -9.12 -4.26
C GLY A 350 -38.29 -9.39 -4.86
N THR A 351 -37.94 -8.66 -5.92
CA THR A 351 -36.61 -8.71 -6.50
C THR A 351 -35.65 -7.85 -5.71
N VAL A 352 -34.40 -8.31 -5.53
CA VAL A 352 -33.31 -7.48 -5.02
C VAL A 352 -33.14 -6.28 -5.97
N GLY A 353 -33.36 -5.06 -5.46
CA GLY A 353 -33.40 -3.84 -6.30
C GLY A 353 -34.77 -3.45 -6.86
N GLY A 354 -35.84 -4.22 -6.60
CA GLY A 354 -37.23 -3.80 -6.88
C GLY A 354 -37.69 -2.67 -5.96
N ASP A 355 -38.85 -2.12 -6.27
CA ASP A 355 -39.45 -1.03 -5.49
C ASP A 355 -39.59 -1.44 -4.03
N ALA A 356 -38.74 -0.89 -3.16
CA ALA A 356 -38.58 -1.33 -1.74
C ALA A 356 -39.89 -1.15 -0.93
N GLY A 357 -40.87 -0.43 -1.47
CA GLY A 357 -42.16 -0.16 -0.86
C GLY A 357 -43.33 -0.99 -1.42
N ASP A 358 -43.11 -1.93 -2.36
CA ASP A 358 -44.22 -2.73 -2.93
C ASP A 358 -44.63 -3.87 -1.96
N GLU A 359 -45.70 -3.60 -1.19
CA GLU A 359 -46.32 -4.53 -0.26
C GLU A 359 -46.86 -5.80 -0.95
N ALA A 360 -47.30 -5.70 -2.22
CA ALA A 360 -47.89 -6.83 -2.94
C ALA A 360 -46.81 -7.89 -3.31
N ALA A 361 -45.55 -7.48 -3.47
CA ALA A 361 -44.46 -8.37 -3.78
C ALA A 361 -43.91 -9.13 -2.57
N LEU A 362 -44.32 -8.78 -1.33
CA LEU A 362 -43.84 -9.43 -0.13
C LEU A 362 -44.48 -10.81 0.11
N THR A 363 -43.64 -11.80 0.39
CA THR A 363 -44.05 -13.20 0.71
C THR A 363 -44.04 -13.43 2.23
N LEU A 364 -44.88 -12.68 2.93
CA LEU A 364 -44.99 -12.70 4.40
C LEU A 364 -46.43 -13.06 4.83
N PRO A 365 -46.62 -13.52 6.08
CA PRO A 365 -47.95 -13.81 6.64
C PRO A 365 -48.90 -12.61 6.51
N ALA A 366 -50.19 -12.90 6.24
CA ALA A 366 -51.17 -11.85 6.07
C ALA A 366 -51.62 -11.16 7.39
N SER A 367 -51.37 -11.81 8.52
CA SER A 367 -51.67 -11.33 9.86
C SER A 367 -50.59 -11.69 10.86
N TRP A 368 -50.53 -10.95 11.94
CA TRP A 368 -49.60 -11.23 13.03
C TRP A 368 -49.86 -12.62 13.65
N PRO A 369 -48.82 -13.44 13.89
CA PRO A 369 -48.95 -14.67 14.70
C PRO A 369 -49.47 -14.35 16.12
N GLU A 370 -50.18 -15.31 16.72
CA GLU A 370 -50.60 -15.23 18.12
C GLU A 370 -49.43 -15.03 19.07
N GLY A 371 -49.52 -14.09 19.98
CA GLY A 371 -48.46 -13.78 20.92
C GLY A 371 -47.46 -12.72 20.42
N THR A 372 -47.66 -12.13 19.23
CA THR A 372 -46.83 -11.01 18.74
C THR A 372 -46.93 -9.83 19.71
N LYS A 373 -45.76 -9.30 20.15
CA LYS A 373 -45.70 -8.13 21.05
C LYS A 373 -45.90 -6.84 20.28
N ASP A 374 -46.58 -5.85 20.86
CA ASP A 374 -46.81 -4.56 20.22
C ASP A 374 -45.50 -3.86 19.76
N ALA A 375 -44.42 -3.98 20.53
CA ALA A 375 -43.11 -3.43 20.19
C ALA A 375 -42.51 -4.01 18.90
N TRP A 376 -42.95 -5.19 18.47
CA TRP A 376 -42.42 -5.86 17.28
C TRP A 376 -43.08 -5.42 15.98
N THR A 377 -44.29 -4.83 16.07
CA THR A 377 -45.14 -4.54 14.91
C THR A 377 -44.81 -3.23 14.20
N GLY A 378 -43.96 -2.38 14.80
CA GLY A 378 -43.76 -1.03 14.32
C GLY A 378 -45.03 -0.18 14.25
N GLY A 379 -46.13 -0.62 14.91
CA GLY A 379 -47.44 0.04 14.90
C GLY A 379 -48.31 -0.31 13.68
N ALA A 380 -47.89 -1.23 12.83
CA ALA A 380 -48.60 -1.65 11.62
C ALA A 380 -49.63 -2.74 11.91
N ALA A 381 -50.62 -2.87 11.05
CA ALA A 381 -51.72 -3.83 11.20
C ALA A 381 -51.34 -5.25 10.74
N SER A 382 -50.29 -5.40 9.92
CA SER A 382 -49.82 -6.68 9.38
C SER A 382 -48.30 -6.71 9.19
N PRO A 383 -47.70 -7.92 9.10
CA PRO A 383 -46.25 -8.08 8.76
C PRO A 383 -45.88 -7.38 7.45
N LYS A 384 -46.70 -7.51 6.42
CA LYS A 384 -46.44 -6.91 5.10
C LYS A 384 -46.39 -5.39 5.17
N GLU A 385 -47.33 -4.75 5.83
CA GLU A 385 -47.33 -3.29 6.04
C GLU A 385 -46.11 -2.82 6.80
N ALA A 386 -45.75 -3.50 7.91
CA ALA A 386 -44.60 -3.17 8.72
C ALA A 386 -43.28 -3.25 7.94
N VAL A 387 -43.07 -4.37 7.25
CA VAL A 387 -41.84 -4.63 6.50
C VAL A 387 -41.73 -3.72 5.27
N SER A 388 -42.84 -3.45 4.54
CA SER A 388 -42.86 -2.50 3.43
C SER A 388 -42.46 -1.08 3.89
N ALA A 389 -43.04 -0.60 4.97
CA ALA A 389 -42.71 0.71 5.54
C ALA A 389 -41.24 0.78 6.00
N TYR A 390 -40.76 -0.27 6.64
CA TYR A 390 -39.39 -0.33 7.13
C TYR A 390 -38.35 -0.39 6.00
N ARG A 391 -38.63 -1.17 4.93
CA ARG A 391 -37.80 -1.22 3.71
C ARG A 391 -37.67 0.14 3.03
N ALA A 392 -38.77 0.88 2.88
CA ALA A 392 -38.77 2.24 2.36
C ALA A 392 -37.91 3.19 3.20
N GLN A 393 -37.97 3.07 4.55
CA GLN A 393 -37.17 3.86 5.46
C GLN A 393 -35.67 3.48 5.38
N ALA A 394 -35.35 2.18 5.26
CA ALA A 394 -33.98 1.70 5.16
C ALA A 394 -33.32 2.10 3.83
N ALA A 395 -34.08 2.08 2.73
CA ALA A 395 -33.62 2.50 1.40
C ALA A 395 -33.21 3.99 1.33
N ALA A 396 -33.78 4.82 2.19
CA ALA A 396 -33.44 6.25 2.28
C ALA A 396 -32.11 6.52 3.04
N LYS A 397 -31.48 5.49 3.63
CA LYS A 397 -30.25 5.61 4.43
C LYS A 397 -29.04 5.15 3.65
N SER A 398 -27.92 5.83 3.82
CA SER A 398 -26.62 5.36 3.32
C SER A 398 -26.13 4.10 4.07
N GLU A 399 -25.24 3.33 3.45
CA GLU A 399 -24.64 2.16 4.09
C GLU A 399 -23.81 2.53 5.33
N ALA A 400 -23.16 3.69 5.30
CA ALA A 400 -22.44 4.22 6.46
C ALA A 400 -23.37 4.56 7.64
N GLU A 401 -24.52 5.15 7.37
CA GLU A 401 -25.53 5.41 8.40
C GLU A 401 -26.16 4.12 8.94
N ARG A 402 -26.29 3.08 8.10
CA ARG A 402 -26.78 1.76 8.52
C ARG A 402 -25.75 1.01 9.37
N ALA A 403 -24.44 1.17 9.06
CA ALA A 403 -23.33 0.51 9.76
C ALA A 403 -22.91 1.20 11.06
N ASP A 404 -23.44 2.40 11.38
CA ASP A 404 -23.07 3.16 12.57
C ASP A 404 -23.37 2.39 13.86
N GLU A 405 -22.33 2.06 14.61
CA GLU A 405 -22.44 1.26 15.86
C GLU A 405 -23.06 2.05 17.03
N GLU A 406 -22.90 3.37 17.06
CA GLU A 406 -23.42 4.22 18.15
C GLU A 406 -24.93 4.50 18.03
N ARG A 407 -25.52 4.16 16.89
CA ARG A 407 -26.92 4.44 16.61
C ARG A 407 -27.86 3.44 17.30
N THR A 408 -29.03 3.90 17.76
CA THR A 408 -30.12 3.04 18.25
C THR A 408 -30.53 2.06 17.16
N LYS A 409 -30.41 0.76 17.42
CA LYS A 409 -30.82 -0.29 16.49
C LYS A 409 -32.35 -0.38 16.43
N THR A 410 -32.88 -0.38 15.21
CA THR A 410 -34.34 -0.50 14.96
C THR A 410 -34.62 -1.71 14.08
N GLY A 411 -35.83 -2.23 14.13
CA GLY A 411 -36.27 -3.34 13.30
C GLY A 411 -37.79 -3.57 13.43
N VAL A 412 -38.32 -4.44 12.56
CA VAL A 412 -39.70 -4.88 12.61
C VAL A 412 -39.79 -6.39 12.46
N PHE A 413 -40.76 -7.03 13.11
CA PHE A 413 -40.95 -8.48 13.00
C PHE A 413 -41.54 -8.85 11.65
N THR A 414 -41.06 -9.94 11.05
CA THR A 414 -41.54 -10.42 9.73
C THR A 414 -42.79 -11.28 9.81
N GLY A 415 -43.22 -11.67 11.02
CA GLY A 415 -44.24 -12.69 11.23
C GLY A 415 -43.73 -14.13 11.05
N LEU A 416 -42.45 -14.33 10.71
CA LEU A 416 -41.82 -15.63 10.50
C LEU A 416 -40.93 -15.99 11.69
N PHE A 417 -40.76 -17.31 11.88
CA PHE A 417 -39.88 -17.87 12.92
C PHE A 417 -38.87 -18.83 12.25
N GLY A 418 -37.62 -18.73 12.66
CA GLY A 418 -36.59 -19.73 12.36
C GLY A 418 -36.54 -20.78 13.47
N ILE A 419 -36.23 -22.01 13.12
CA ILE A 419 -36.06 -23.12 14.07
C ILE A 419 -34.56 -23.26 14.37
N ASP A 420 -34.17 -23.01 15.63
CA ASP A 420 -32.82 -23.19 16.10
C ASP A 420 -32.45 -24.71 16.04
N PRO A 421 -31.41 -25.09 15.26
CA PRO A 421 -31.09 -26.48 15.04
C PRO A 421 -30.57 -27.23 16.27
N VAL A 422 -30.05 -26.57 17.31
CA VAL A 422 -29.48 -27.23 18.48
C VAL A 422 -30.51 -27.55 19.57
N ASN A 423 -31.61 -26.79 19.63
CA ASN A 423 -32.60 -26.95 20.71
C ASN A 423 -34.07 -26.99 20.24
N GLY A 424 -34.32 -26.81 18.92
CA GLY A 424 -35.65 -26.78 18.31
C GLY A 424 -36.48 -25.55 18.67
N ARG A 425 -35.89 -24.54 19.24
CA ARG A 425 -36.59 -23.30 19.65
C ARG A 425 -37.01 -22.51 18.39
N ALA A 426 -38.26 -22.05 18.41
CA ALA A 426 -38.74 -21.10 17.42
C ALA A 426 -38.26 -19.69 17.80
N VAL A 427 -37.42 -19.08 17.01
CA VAL A 427 -36.85 -17.75 17.22
C VAL A 427 -37.44 -16.76 16.21
N PRO A 428 -37.93 -15.58 16.63
CA PRO A 428 -38.56 -14.61 15.72
C PRO A 428 -37.54 -14.01 14.76
N ILE A 429 -37.95 -13.80 13.50
CA ILE A 429 -37.12 -13.19 12.45
C ILE A 429 -37.50 -11.72 12.29
N PHE A 430 -36.57 -10.80 12.49
CA PHE A 430 -36.76 -9.37 12.30
C PHE A 430 -36.08 -8.92 11.00
N VAL A 431 -36.61 -7.83 10.43
CA VAL A 431 -35.90 -7.04 9.40
C VAL A 431 -35.28 -5.85 10.12
N ALA A 432 -33.98 -5.63 9.91
CA ALA A 432 -33.28 -4.48 10.46
C ALA A 432 -32.24 -3.95 9.49
N ASP A 433 -32.05 -2.63 9.47
CA ASP A 433 -31.19 -1.92 8.53
C ASP A 433 -29.68 -2.03 8.84
N TYR A 434 -29.31 -2.46 10.04
CA TYR A 434 -27.91 -2.70 10.40
C TYR A 434 -27.34 -4.03 9.87
N VAL A 435 -28.20 -4.91 9.34
CA VAL A 435 -27.76 -6.09 8.58
C VAL A 435 -27.68 -5.71 7.11
N LEU A 436 -26.48 -5.84 6.55
CA LEU A 436 -26.21 -5.43 5.17
C LEU A 436 -26.31 -6.60 4.22
N TRP A 437 -27.01 -6.40 3.08
CA TRP A 437 -27.04 -7.36 1.98
C TRP A 437 -25.65 -7.35 1.27
N GLY A 438 -25.13 -8.56 0.97
CA GLY A 438 -23.80 -8.71 0.36
C GLY A 438 -22.66 -8.87 1.38
N TYR A 439 -22.98 -8.88 2.68
CA TYR A 439 -22.06 -9.33 3.71
C TYR A 439 -22.59 -10.64 4.32
N GLY A 440 -21.85 -11.73 4.11
CA GLY A 440 -22.33 -13.07 4.45
C GLY A 440 -23.59 -13.42 3.66
N THR A 441 -24.58 -14.02 4.33
CA THR A 441 -25.87 -14.45 3.74
C THR A 441 -26.95 -13.37 3.79
N GLY A 442 -26.66 -12.17 4.35
CA GLY A 442 -27.67 -11.15 4.61
C GLY A 442 -28.63 -11.52 5.74
N ALA A 443 -28.31 -12.55 6.52
CA ALA A 443 -29.05 -12.99 7.69
C ALA A 443 -28.08 -13.26 8.87
N ILE A 444 -28.46 -12.91 10.07
CA ILE A 444 -27.69 -13.17 11.30
C ILE A 444 -28.57 -13.88 12.35
N MET A 445 -27.97 -14.73 13.14
CA MET A 445 -28.49 -15.15 14.42
C MET A 445 -28.04 -14.15 15.48
N ALA A 446 -28.89 -13.78 16.37
CA ALA A 446 -28.61 -12.84 17.45
C ALA A 446 -28.45 -13.58 18.78
N VAL A 447 -27.36 -13.25 19.48
CA VAL A 447 -27.01 -13.84 20.78
C VAL A 447 -26.83 -12.73 21.81
N PRO A 448 -27.93 -12.21 22.36
CA PRO A 448 -27.91 -10.99 23.18
C PRO A 448 -27.14 -11.13 24.50
N ALA A 449 -26.85 -12.33 24.95
CA ALA A 449 -26.01 -12.52 26.13
C ALA A 449 -24.53 -12.23 25.86
N HIS A 450 -24.08 -12.22 24.58
CA HIS A 450 -22.67 -12.20 24.19
C HIS A 450 -22.32 -11.19 23.07
N ASP A 451 -23.27 -10.34 22.67
CA ASP A 451 -23.07 -9.22 21.73
C ASP A 451 -23.84 -7.98 22.23
N ASP A 452 -23.15 -6.85 22.37
CA ASP A 452 -23.74 -5.63 22.92
C ASP A 452 -24.86 -5.05 22.03
N ARG A 453 -24.77 -5.23 20.72
CA ARG A 453 -25.78 -4.75 19.75
C ARG A 453 -27.05 -5.61 19.87
N ASP A 454 -26.88 -6.93 19.95
CA ASP A 454 -27.95 -7.88 20.12
C ASP A 454 -28.61 -7.70 21.48
N TRP A 455 -27.83 -7.41 22.54
CA TRP A 455 -28.33 -7.11 23.86
C TRP A 455 -29.20 -5.85 23.86
N ALA A 456 -28.71 -4.77 23.24
CA ALA A 456 -29.47 -3.53 23.15
C ALA A 456 -30.79 -3.72 22.38
N PHE A 457 -30.75 -4.49 21.26
CA PHE A 457 -31.95 -4.82 20.50
C PHE A 457 -32.91 -5.69 21.31
N ALA A 458 -32.41 -6.72 21.98
CA ALA A 458 -33.24 -7.61 22.82
C ALA A 458 -33.96 -6.84 23.94
N ARG A 459 -33.27 -5.90 24.58
CA ARG A 459 -33.86 -5.00 25.60
C ARG A 459 -34.94 -4.08 25.01
N ALA A 460 -34.70 -3.52 23.82
CA ALA A 460 -35.68 -2.64 23.18
C ALA A 460 -36.96 -3.35 22.73
N TYR A 461 -36.86 -4.62 22.36
CA TYR A 461 -37.97 -5.44 21.84
C TYR A 461 -38.46 -6.50 22.81
N ASP A 462 -38.01 -6.46 24.07
CA ASP A 462 -38.41 -7.42 25.12
C ASP A 462 -38.21 -8.88 24.66
N LEU A 463 -37.02 -9.19 24.14
CA LEU A 463 -36.59 -10.52 23.72
C LEU A 463 -35.79 -11.21 24.83
N ASP A 464 -35.78 -12.55 24.81
CA ASP A 464 -35.04 -13.33 25.79
C ASP A 464 -33.52 -13.13 25.65
N ILE A 465 -32.81 -13.15 26.78
CA ILE A 465 -31.34 -13.12 26.87
C ILE A 465 -30.89 -14.40 27.54
N VAL A 466 -30.25 -15.31 26.81
CA VAL A 466 -29.85 -16.64 27.29
C VAL A 466 -28.33 -16.74 27.32
N ARG A 467 -27.78 -17.02 28.51
CA ARG A 467 -26.36 -17.22 28.73
C ARG A 467 -25.87 -18.53 28.07
N THR A 468 -24.76 -18.47 27.39
CA THR A 468 -24.05 -19.65 26.86
C THR A 468 -22.54 -19.60 27.11
N ILE A 469 -22.03 -18.48 27.60
CA ILE A 469 -20.63 -18.32 28.00
C ILE A 469 -20.56 -17.53 29.29
N GLY A 470 -19.58 -17.89 30.13
CA GLY A 470 -19.27 -17.14 31.35
C GLY A 470 -17.77 -17.18 31.65
N PRO A 471 -17.29 -16.28 32.54
CA PRO A 471 -15.91 -16.31 33.04
C PRO A 471 -15.53 -17.70 33.54
N ALA A 472 -14.29 -18.15 33.28
CA ALA A 472 -13.86 -19.51 33.63
C ALA A 472 -13.84 -19.76 35.16
N ASP A 473 -13.63 -18.73 35.96
CA ASP A 473 -13.59 -18.81 37.46
C ASP A 473 -14.97 -18.66 38.12
N ASP A 474 -15.90 -17.96 37.47
CA ASP A 474 -17.29 -17.84 37.93
C ASP A 474 -18.24 -17.70 36.69
N PRO A 475 -18.63 -18.82 36.08
CA PRO A 475 -19.38 -18.80 34.81
C PRO A 475 -20.74 -18.08 34.88
N TYR A 476 -21.28 -17.85 36.04
CA TYR A 476 -22.56 -17.15 36.24
C TYR A 476 -22.43 -15.79 36.95
N GLY A 477 -21.18 -15.35 37.20
CA GLY A 477 -20.91 -14.13 37.99
C GLY A 477 -21.20 -12.82 37.29
N HIS A 478 -21.34 -12.81 35.95
CA HIS A 478 -21.68 -11.60 35.18
C HIS A 478 -23.21 -11.37 35.19
N ASP A 479 -23.63 -10.13 35.47
CA ASP A 479 -25.06 -9.74 35.47
C ASP A 479 -25.52 -9.35 34.05
N LEU A 480 -26.29 -10.20 33.40
CA LEU A 480 -26.82 -9.95 32.04
C LEU A 480 -27.89 -8.85 31.98
N GLU A 481 -28.46 -8.46 33.12
CA GLU A 481 -29.35 -7.30 33.15
C GLU A 481 -28.59 -5.97 33.02
N ALA A 482 -27.31 -5.96 33.38
CA ALA A 482 -26.43 -4.81 33.27
C ALA A 482 -25.76 -4.67 31.90
N GLY A 483 -25.62 -5.76 31.12
CA GLY A 483 -25.01 -5.78 29.80
C GLY A 483 -24.64 -7.19 29.32
N ALA A 484 -24.25 -7.27 28.05
CA ALA A 484 -23.73 -8.51 27.46
C ALA A 484 -22.38 -8.92 28.08
N TYR A 485 -22.08 -10.20 28.12
CA TYR A 485 -20.75 -10.70 28.43
C TYR A 485 -19.97 -10.97 27.13
N THR A 486 -19.08 -10.07 26.75
CA THR A 486 -18.28 -10.16 25.52
C THR A 486 -16.86 -10.69 25.74
N GLY A 487 -16.52 -11.07 26.99
CA GLY A 487 -15.21 -11.58 27.38
C GLY A 487 -14.97 -13.03 26.97
N ASP A 488 -13.71 -13.46 27.09
CA ASP A 488 -13.34 -14.87 26.97
C ASP A 488 -13.82 -15.66 28.20
N GLY A 489 -14.16 -16.95 27.98
CA GLY A 489 -14.69 -17.79 29.06
C GLY A 489 -14.90 -19.23 28.58
N VAL A 490 -15.74 -19.94 29.32
CA VAL A 490 -16.15 -21.32 29.05
C VAL A 490 -17.63 -21.38 28.70
N ALA A 491 -18.00 -22.36 27.87
CA ALA A 491 -19.39 -22.62 27.51
C ALA A 491 -20.16 -23.11 28.74
N VAL A 492 -21.40 -22.63 28.89
CA VAL A 492 -22.38 -23.03 29.91
C VAL A 492 -23.78 -23.13 29.30
N ASP A 493 -24.66 -23.89 29.88
CA ASP A 493 -26.05 -24.08 29.42
C ASP A 493 -26.15 -24.42 27.93
N SER A 494 -25.13 -25.10 27.41
CA SER A 494 -24.91 -25.35 25.98
C SER A 494 -24.79 -26.85 25.70
N ALA A 495 -25.85 -27.61 26.01
CA ALA A 495 -25.92 -29.04 25.79
C ALA A 495 -27.32 -29.49 25.32
N ASN A 496 -27.37 -30.57 24.55
CA ASN A 496 -28.54 -31.36 24.21
C ASN A 496 -28.22 -32.85 24.30
N ASP A 497 -29.10 -33.73 23.86
CA ASP A 497 -28.88 -35.20 23.90
C ASP A 497 -27.72 -35.70 23.06
N GLU A 498 -27.16 -34.85 22.15
CA GLU A 498 -26.20 -35.26 21.13
C GLU A 498 -24.86 -34.53 21.22
N ILE A 499 -24.82 -33.31 21.78
CA ILE A 499 -23.63 -32.52 21.97
C ILE A 499 -23.63 -31.80 23.32
N ASP A 500 -22.48 -31.77 24.00
CA ASP A 500 -22.27 -31.06 25.24
C ASP A 500 -21.02 -30.17 25.12
N LEU A 501 -21.22 -28.85 25.12
CA LEU A 501 -20.14 -27.85 25.05
C LEU A 501 -19.74 -27.33 26.45
N ASN A 502 -20.48 -27.68 27.50
CA ASN A 502 -20.28 -27.11 28.82
C ASN A 502 -18.86 -27.33 29.34
N GLY A 503 -18.21 -26.26 29.78
CA GLY A 503 -16.86 -26.25 30.30
C GLY A 503 -15.77 -26.17 29.22
N LEU A 504 -16.10 -26.26 27.93
CA LEU A 504 -15.12 -26.08 26.85
C LEU A 504 -14.75 -24.61 26.69
N ALA A 505 -13.49 -24.34 26.40
CA ALA A 505 -13.02 -23.03 25.97
C ALA A 505 -13.52 -22.71 24.55
N LYS A 506 -13.52 -21.43 24.19
CA LYS A 506 -14.07 -20.89 22.94
C LYS A 506 -13.72 -21.69 21.69
N ASP A 507 -12.44 -21.95 21.47
CA ASP A 507 -11.99 -22.60 20.22
C ASP A 507 -12.35 -24.09 20.18
N GLU A 508 -12.30 -24.76 21.32
CA GLU A 508 -12.75 -26.16 21.47
C GLU A 508 -14.27 -26.27 21.24
N ALA A 509 -15.04 -25.34 21.82
CA ALA A 509 -16.49 -25.30 21.68
C ALA A 509 -16.91 -24.99 20.22
N LYS A 510 -16.19 -24.07 19.54
CA LYS A 510 -16.39 -23.78 18.10
C LYS A 510 -16.13 -25.02 17.25
N ALA A 511 -15.00 -25.70 17.46
CA ALA A 511 -14.65 -26.88 16.68
C ALA A 511 -15.67 -28.00 16.87
N ALA A 512 -16.08 -28.31 18.11
CA ALA A 512 -17.09 -29.31 18.43
C ALA A 512 -18.46 -29.00 17.81
N MET A 513 -18.88 -27.72 17.83
CA MET A 513 -20.15 -27.30 17.20
C MET A 513 -20.09 -27.44 15.68
N ILE A 514 -19.00 -27.02 15.04
CA ILE A 514 -18.84 -27.18 13.59
C ILE A 514 -18.89 -28.66 13.18
N GLU A 515 -18.19 -29.52 13.91
CA GLU A 515 -18.21 -30.98 13.65
C GLU A 515 -19.62 -31.56 13.78
N TRP A 516 -20.38 -31.16 14.82
CA TRP A 516 -21.77 -31.59 15.01
C TRP A 516 -22.68 -31.09 13.87
N LEU A 517 -22.57 -29.80 13.46
CA LEU A 517 -23.36 -29.24 12.36
C LEU A 517 -23.11 -29.99 11.02
N VAL A 518 -21.86 -30.32 10.72
CA VAL A 518 -21.47 -31.08 9.53
C VAL A 518 -22.06 -32.49 9.59
N ALA A 519 -21.93 -33.17 10.73
CA ALA A 519 -22.45 -34.55 10.88
C ALA A 519 -23.97 -34.62 10.73
N LYS A 520 -24.69 -33.53 11.05
CA LYS A 520 -26.14 -33.43 10.92
C LYS A 520 -26.60 -32.89 9.56
N GLY A 521 -25.71 -32.37 8.73
CA GLY A 521 -26.07 -31.67 7.50
C GLY A 521 -26.82 -30.37 7.72
N LEU A 522 -26.59 -29.73 8.89
CA LEU A 522 -27.23 -28.50 9.33
C LEU A 522 -26.32 -27.28 9.19
N GLY A 523 -25.09 -27.49 8.71
CA GLY A 523 -24.13 -26.44 8.49
C GLY A 523 -22.72 -26.96 8.19
N HIS A 524 -21.79 -26.04 8.01
CA HIS A 524 -20.39 -26.36 7.74
C HIS A 524 -19.48 -25.23 8.20
N GLY A 525 -18.22 -25.54 8.44
CA GLY A 525 -17.19 -24.52 8.68
C GLY A 525 -17.04 -23.62 7.46
N THR A 526 -17.00 -22.31 7.67
CA THR A 526 -16.98 -21.33 6.59
C THR A 526 -15.94 -20.26 6.89
N VAL A 527 -15.13 -19.96 5.89
CA VAL A 527 -14.22 -18.81 5.91
C VAL A 527 -14.79 -17.74 5.00
N THR A 528 -14.98 -16.55 5.55
CA THR A 528 -15.44 -15.37 4.81
C THR A 528 -14.39 -14.30 4.84
N TYR A 529 -14.51 -13.35 3.92
CA TYR A 529 -13.61 -12.20 3.80
C TYR A 529 -14.43 -10.92 3.78
N ARG A 530 -13.94 -9.87 4.43
CA ARG A 530 -14.53 -8.53 4.33
C ARG A 530 -14.17 -7.86 3.00
N LEU A 531 -13.08 -8.31 2.36
CA LEU A 531 -12.66 -7.90 1.03
C LEU A 531 -13.84 -8.01 0.05
N ARG A 532 -14.03 -7.02 -0.79
CA ARG A 532 -15.01 -7.02 -1.89
C ARG A 532 -14.29 -7.07 -3.22
N ASP A 533 -15.00 -7.53 -4.26
CA ASP A 533 -14.45 -7.52 -5.61
C ASP A 533 -14.10 -6.11 -6.04
N TRP A 534 -13.02 -5.99 -6.79
CA TRP A 534 -12.45 -4.71 -7.17
C TRP A 534 -13.24 -4.09 -8.33
N LEU A 535 -13.75 -2.88 -8.14
CA LEU A 535 -14.40 -2.08 -9.17
C LEU A 535 -13.38 -1.63 -10.21
N PHE A 536 -13.46 -2.20 -11.42
CA PHE A 536 -12.40 -2.11 -12.42
C PHE A 536 -12.75 -1.25 -13.64
N SER A 537 -13.81 -0.51 -13.67
CA SER A 537 -14.17 0.39 -14.77
C SER A 537 -14.32 1.84 -14.32
N ARG A 538 -14.01 2.77 -15.25
CA ARG A 538 -14.17 4.21 -15.08
C ARG A 538 -14.83 4.83 -16.29
N GLN A 539 -15.72 5.79 -16.06
CA GLN A 539 -16.40 6.56 -17.07
C GLN A 539 -15.54 7.78 -17.44
N ARG A 540 -14.36 7.51 -18.02
CA ARG A 540 -13.36 8.52 -18.36
C ARG A 540 -12.87 8.35 -19.78
N TYR A 541 -12.23 9.41 -20.32
CA TYR A 541 -11.52 9.35 -21.59
C TYR A 541 -10.08 8.89 -21.41
N TRP A 542 -9.35 9.48 -20.44
CA TRP A 542 -7.92 9.26 -20.27
C TRP A 542 -7.63 8.06 -19.38
N GLY A 543 -7.66 6.89 -19.95
CA GLY A 543 -7.41 5.59 -19.35
C GLY A 543 -7.26 4.51 -20.42
N GLU A 544 -6.78 3.35 -20.05
CA GLU A 544 -6.65 2.21 -20.97
C GLU A 544 -8.03 1.72 -21.42
N PRO A 545 -8.31 1.67 -22.75
CA PRO A 545 -9.54 1.07 -23.25
C PRO A 545 -9.61 -0.43 -22.98
N PHE A 546 -10.81 -0.94 -22.74
CA PHE A 546 -11.03 -2.38 -22.66
C PHE A 546 -10.94 -3.04 -24.04
N PRO A 547 -10.22 -4.16 -24.17
CA PRO A 547 -10.18 -4.93 -25.43
C PRO A 547 -11.42 -5.87 -25.55
N ILE A 548 -12.60 -5.29 -25.34
CA ILE A 548 -13.88 -6.00 -25.31
C ILE A 548 -14.86 -5.35 -26.28
N VAL A 549 -15.64 -6.18 -26.94
CA VAL A 549 -16.78 -5.77 -27.75
C VAL A 549 -18.05 -6.53 -27.34
N TRP A 550 -19.18 -5.89 -27.55
CA TRP A 550 -20.52 -6.42 -27.23
C TRP A 550 -21.28 -6.75 -28.50
N ASP A 551 -21.86 -7.92 -28.57
CA ASP A 551 -22.75 -8.28 -29.66
C ASP A 551 -24.19 -7.75 -29.45
N GLU A 552 -25.10 -8.03 -30.38
CA GLU A 552 -26.50 -7.60 -30.36
C GLU A 552 -27.31 -8.19 -29.21
N ASP A 553 -26.87 -9.34 -28.66
CA ASP A 553 -27.47 -10.01 -27.51
C ASP A 553 -26.91 -9.48 -26.18
N GLY A 554 -25.93 -8.56 -26.24
CA GLY A 554 -25.25 -7.98 -25.07
C GLY A 554 -24.25 -8.93 -24.43
N VAL A 555 -23.72 -9.91 -25.17
CA VAL A 555 -22.65 -10.80 -24.74
C VAL A 555 -21.29 -10.14 -24.98
N ALA A 556 -20.40 -10.22 -24.00
CA ALA A 556 -19.04 -9.71 -24.09
C ALA A 556 -18.12 -10.67 -24.87
N HIS A 557 -17.35 -10.13 -25.78
CA HIS A 557 -16.36 -10.86 -26.58
C HIS A 557 -14.98 -10.23 -26.39
N ALA A 558 -13.99 -11.05 -26.02
CA ALA A 558 -12.58 -10.66 -26.06
C ALA A 558 -12.13 -10.42 -27.50
N LEU A 559 -11.38 -9.37 -27.74
CA LEU A 559 -10.69 -9.18 -29.02
C LEU A 559 -9.53 -10.18 -29.14
N PRO A 560 -9.27 -10.71 -30.34
CA PRO A 560 -8.05 -11.48 -30.63
C PRO A 560 -6.78 -10.62 -30.40
N GLU A 561 -5.66 -11.27 -30.04
CA GLU A 561 -4.41 -10.59 -29.71
C GLU A 561 -3.86 -9.74 -30.89
N ASP A 562 -4.10 -10.16 -32.12
CA ASP A 562 -3.69 -9.45 -33.33
C ASP A 562 -4.49 -8.16 -33.61
N MET A 563 -5.59 -7.95 -32.87
CA MET A 563 -6.37 -6.72 -32.88
C MET A 563 -5.97 -5.74 -31.75
N LEU A 564 -4.98 -6.07 -30.95
CA LEU A 564 -4.44 -5.18 -29.92
C LEU A 564 -3.31 -4.31 -30.48
N PRO A 565 -3.12 -3.10 -29.95
CA PRO A 565 -3.91 -2.44 -28.92
C PRO A 565 -5.18 -1.78 -29.47
N VAL A 566 -6.19 -1.68 -28.62
CA VAL A 566 -7.32 -0.76 -28.86
C VAL A 566 -6.86 0.63 -28.41
N GLU A 567 -6.76 1.54 -29.37
CA GLU A 567 -6.32 2.92 -29.11
C GLU A 567 -7.50 3.84 -28.79
N LEU A 568 -7.22 4.91 -28.03
CA LEU A 568 -8.21 5.95 -27.73
C LEU A 568 -8.55 6.74 -29.00
N PRO A 569 -9.84 6.97 -29.30
CA PRO A 569 -10.24 7.79 -30.44
C PRO A 569 -10.04 9.28 -30.15
N GLU A 570 -9.87 10.10 -31.19
CA GLU A 570 -10.00 11.54 -31.08
C GLU A 570 -11.45 11.92 -30.75
N VAL A 571 -11.65 12.74 -29.74
CA VAL A 571 -12.97 13.27 -29.36
C VAL A 571 -12.92 14.80 -29.29
N SER A 572 -14.04 15.45 -29.57
CA SER A 572 -14.14 16.91 -29.52
C SER A 572 -14.30 17.48 -28.11
N ASP A 573 -14.68 16.64 -27.15
CA ASP A 573 -14.92 17.01 -25.75
C ASP A 573 -14.50 15.84 -24.85
N TYR A 574 -13.52 16.10 -23.97
CA TYR A 574 -12.95 15.13 -23.01
C TYR A 574 -13.72 15.09 -21.70
N SER A 575 -14.66 16.02 -21.48
CA SER A 575 -15.37 16.11 -20.20
C SER A 575 -16.29 14.90 -20.01
N PRO A 576 -16.24 14.23 -18.87
CA PRO A 576 -17.36 13.41 -18.44
C PRO A 576 -18.59 14.30 -18.38
N ARG A 577 -19.74 13.77 -18.72
CA ARG A 577 -20.98 14.53 -18.53
C ARG A 577 -21.19 14.67 -17.02
N THR A 578 -20.98 15.88 -16.53
CA THR A 578 -21.33 16.22 -15.16
C THR A 578 -22.80 16.60 -15.07
N PHE A 579 -23.38 16.34 -13.91
CA PHE A 579 -24.76 16.65 -13.58
C PHE A 579 -24.77 17.62 -12.40
N ASP A 580 -25.95 18.07 -12.01
CA ASP A 580 -26.08 18.75 -10.72
C ASP A 580 -25.50 17.85 -9.64
N ALA A 581 -24.68 18.42 -8.77
CA ALA A 581 -23.94 17.62 -7.77
C ALA A 581 -24.87 16.83 -6.85
N ASP A 582 -26.10 17.30 -6.65
CA ASP A 582 -27.13 16.68 -5.83
C ASP A 582 -28.12 15.79 -6.62
N ASP A 583 -27.90 15.61 -7.95
CA ASP A 583 -28.74 14.76 -8.81
C ASP A 583 -28.35 13.27 -8.66
N ALA A 584 -28.87 12.65 -7.59
CA ALA A 584 -28.65 11.23 -7.30
C ALA A 584 -29.19 10.29 -8.39
N ASP A 585 -30.15 10.74 -9.23
CA ASP A 585 -30.83 9.91 -10.24
C ASP A 585 -30.13 9.92 -11.60
N SER A 586 -29.16 10.79 -11.82
CA SER A 586 -28.35 10.79 -13.04
C SER A 586 -27.54 9.51 -13.20
N SER A 587 -27.17 9.17 -14.43
CA SER A 587 -26.37 7.99 -14.78
C SER A 587 -25.10 8.38 -15.50
N PRO A 588 -23.99 7.66 -15.32
CA PRO A 588 -22.73 7.97 -16.00
C PRO A 588 -22.85 7.85 -17.51
N GLU A 589 -22.23 8.78 -18.22
CA GLU A 589 -22.05 8.75 -19.67
C GLU A 589 -20.56 8.86 -19.96
N ALA A 590 -19.97 7.75 -20.39
CA ALA A 590 -18.54 7.69 -20.72
C ALA A 590 -18.24 8.59 -21.94
N PRO A 591 -17.20 9.43 -21.89
CA PRO A 591 -16.82 10.30 -23.02
C PRO A 591 -16.55 9.55 -24.32
N LEU A 592 -16.02 8.33 -24.26
CA LEU A 592 -15.75 7.45 -25.41
C LEU A 592 -17.05 7.08 -26.16
N GLY A 593 -18.20 7.06 -25.48
CA GLY A 593 -19.49 6.80 -26.09
C GLY A 593 -19.88 7.81 -27.20
N ARG A 594 -19.24 8.99 -27.22
CA ARG A 594 -19.48 10.05 -28.23
C ARG A 594 -18.76 9.81 -29.55
N ALA A 595 -17.77 8.91 -29.57
CA ALA A 595 -17.04 8.55 -30.78
C ALA A 595 -17.77 7.41 -31.50
N GLU A 596 -18.93 7.71 -32.09
CA GLU A 596 -19.85 6.70 -32.68
C GLU A 596 -19.17 5.77 -33.68
N ASP A 597 -18.30 6.29 -34.55
CA ASP A 597 -17.54 5.49 -35.52
C ASP A 597 -16.50 4.55 -34.88
N TRP A 598 -16.00 4.92 -33.68
CA TRP A 598 -15.10 4.06 -32.89
C TRP A 598 -15.90 3.04 -32.10
N VAL A 599 -17.06 3.41 -31.58
CA VAL A 599 -17.91 2.53 -30.76
C VAL A 599 -18.51 1.42 -31.62
N ASN A 600 -19.04 1.75 -32.81
CA ASN A 600 -19.73 0.79 -33.67
C ASN A 600 -18.76 0.25 -34.73
N VAL A 601 -18.38 -1.02 -34.60
CA VAL A 601 -17.37 -1.64 -35.46
C VAL A 601 -17.91 -2.91 -36.12
N THR A 602 -17.41 -3.19 -37.31
CA THR A 602 -17.65 -4.49 -37.96
C THR A 602 -16.36 -5.31 -37.87
N LEU A 603 -16.40 -6.42 -37.17
CA LEU A 603 -15.26 -7.31 -36.93
C LEU A 603 -15.60 -8.75 -37.31
N ASP A 604 -14.58 -9.51 -37.69
CA ASP A 604 -14.66 -10.96 -37.85
C ASP A 604 -13.90 -11.59 -36.67
N LEU A 605 -14.64 -12.18 -35.73
CA LEU A 605 -14.07 -12.87 -34.56
C LEU A 605 -13.98 -14.39 -34.80
N GLY A 606 -13.99 -14.83 -36.06
CA GLY A 606 -13.83 -16.23 -36.48
C GLY A 606 -15.12 -16.89 -37.00
N ASP A 607 -16.23 -16.17 -36.98
CA ASP A 607 -17.54 -16.63 -37.48
C ASP A 607 -18.15 -15.72 -38.56
N GLY A 608 -17.31 -14.94 -39.23
CA GLY A 608 -17.62 -13.95 -40.26
C GLY A 608 -17.87 -12.56 -39.73
N PRO A 609 -17.86 -11.54 -40.64
CA PRO A 609 -18.03 -10.15 -40.23
C PRO A 609 -19.40 -9.89 -39.58
N LYS A 610 -19.39 -9.33 -38.37
CA LYS A 610 -20.56 -8.92 -37.60
C LYS A 610 -20.38 -7.54 -37.01
N THR A 611 -21.50 -6.87 -36.71
CA THR A 611 -21.49 -5.58 -36.05
C THR A 611 -21.39 -5.79 -34.53
N TYR A 612 -20.46 -5.07 -33.92
CA TYR A 612 -20.25 -5.06 -32.49
C TYR A 612 -20.19 -3.62 -31.97
N ARG A 613 -20.36 -3.48 -30.67
CA ARG A 613 -20.11 -2.22 -29.95
C ARG A 613 -18.92 -2.38 -29.03
N ARG A 614 -17.93 -1.47 -29.15
CA ARG A 614 -16.81 -1.44 -28.20
C ARG A 614 -17.29 -1.07 -26.79
N GLU A 615 -16.60 -1.59 -25.77
CA GLU A 615 -16.73 -1.10 -24.40
C GLU A 615 -16.32 0.38 -24.36
N THR A 616 -17.12 1.22 -23.71
CA THR A 616 -16.89 2.67 -23.66
C THR A 616 -16.33 3.16 -22.33
N ASN A 617 -16.27 2.30 -21.30
CA ASN A 617 -15.52 2.57 -20.10
C ASN A 617 -14.02 2.37 -20.34
N THR A 618 -13.20 2.96 -19.47
CA THR A 618 -11.76 2.68 -19.40
C THR A 618 -11.43 1.90 -18.14
N MET A 619 -10.28 1.19 -18.16
CA MET A 619 -9.72 0.58 -16.96
C MET A 619 -9.26 1.69 -15.98
N PRO A 620 -9.17 1.41 -14.69
CA PRO A 620 -8.55 2.33 -13.74
C PRO A 620 -7.05 2.46 -14.01
N GLN A 621 -6.42 3.57 -13.62
CA GLN A 621 -4.96 3.74 -13.76
C GLN A 621 -4.15 2.62 -13.09
N TRP A 622 -4.73 1.95 -12.07
CA TRP A 622 -4.13 0.79 -11.43
C TRP A 622 -3.89 -0.40 -12.37
N ALA A 623 -4.61 -0.50 -13.49
CA ALA A 623 -4.39 -1.56 -14.48
C ALA A 623 -2.97 -1.50 -15.05
N GLY A 624 -2.50 -0.31 -15.42
CA GLY A 624 -1.13 -0.09 -15.88
C GLY A 624 -0.09 -0.19 -14.76
N SER A 625 -0.43 0.26 -13.54
CA SER A 625 0.55 0.27 -12.44
C SER A 625 0.70 -1.05 -11.68
N CYS A 626 -0.09 -2.10 -12.01
CA CYS A 626 0.00 -3.38 -11.31
C CYS A 626 1.02 -4.37 -11.90
N TRP A 627 1.77 -4.02 -12.94
CA TRP A 627 2.67 -4.95 -13.63
C TRP A 627 3.94 -4.31 -14.23
N TYR A 628 4.17 -3.02 -13.97
CA TYR A 628 5.27 -2.26 -14.58
C TYR A 628 6.65 -2.78 -14.19
N GLU A 629 6.81 -3.37 -13.01
CA GLU A 629 8.03 -4.04 -12.58
C GLU A 629 8.42 -5.19 -13.50
N MET A 630 7.44 -5.94 -14.00
CA MET A 630 7.68 -7.01 -14.97
C MET A 630 8.19 -6.45 -16.30
N ARG A 631 7.58 -5.37 -16.80
CA ARG A 631 7.98 -4.74 -18.05
C ARG A 631 9.39 -4.17 -18.01
N TYR A 632 9.82 -3.65 -16.85
CA TYR A 632 11.20 -3.18 -16.69
C TYR A 632 12.24 -4.27 -16.92
N THR A 633 11.91 -5.53 -16.71
CA THR A 633 12.85 -6.63 -16.94
C THR A 633 13.17 -6.82 -18.43
N ASP A 634 12.23 -6.49 -19.33
CA ASP A 634 12.39 -6.69 -20.76
C ASP A 634 11.53 -5.71 -21.61
N PRO A 635 11.77 -4.39 -21.52
CA PRO A 635 10.87 -3.37 -22.05
C PRO A 635 10.84 -3.30 -23.60
N THR A 636 11.82 -3.85 -24.28
CA THR A 636 11.94 -3.84 -25.75
C THR A 636 11.33 -5.08 -26.41
N ASN A 637 10.84 -6.03 -25.62
CA ASN A 637 10.24 -7.24 -26.14
C ASN A 637 8.87 -6.93 -26.79
N SER A 638 8.74 -7.18 -28.08
CA SER A 638 7.50 -6.99 -28.84
C SER A 638 6.64 -8.24 -28.96
N GLU A 639 7.17 -9.41 -28.58
CA GLU A 639 6.46 -10.70 -28.70
C GLU A 639 5.77 -11.11 -27.38
N ARG A 640 6.27 -10.59 -26.25
CA ARG A 640 5.74 -10.86 -24.90
C ARG A 640 5.85 -9.60 -24.04
N PHE A 641 5.02 -9.50 -22.99
CA PHE A 641 5.14 -8.40 -22.02
C PHE A 641 6.51 -8.39 -21.30
N ALA A 642 7.16 -9.56 -21.16
CA ALA A 642 8.55 -9.76 -20.79
C ALA A 642 8.97 -11.21 -21.10
N GLY A 643 10.24 -11.44 -21.46
CA GLY A 643 10.78 -12.79 -21.71
C GLY A 643 10.90 -13.62 -20.44
N GLU A 644 10.58 -14.91 -20.50
CA GLU A 644 10.58 -15.81 -19.35
C GLU A 644 11.94 -15.90 -18.62
N GLU A 645 13.03 -16.00 -19.38
CA GLU A 645 14.37 -16.06 -18.82
C GLU A 645 14.75 -14.77 -18.10
N ASN A 646 14.36 -13.62 -18.65
CA ASN A 646 14.59 -12.30 -18.06
C ASN A 646 13.76 -12.12 -16.79
N LEU A 647 12.49 -12.52 -16.80
CA LEU A 647 11.63 -12.53 -15.61
C LEU A 647 12.21 -13.44 -14.52
N ALA A 648 12.61 -14.66 -14.89
CA ALA A 648 13.17 -15.62 -13.93
C ALA A 648 14.47 -15.11 -13.31
N TYR A 649 15.34 -14.45 -14.11
CA TYR A 649 16.59 -13.88 -13.64
C TYR A 649 16.38 -12.73 -12.64
N TRP A 650 15.51 -11.77 -12.96
CA TRP A 650 15.28 -10.58 -12.12
C TRP A 650 14.32 -10.82 -10.97
N MET A 651 13.25 -11.58 -11.21
CA MET A 651 12.12 -11.70 -10.29
C MET A 651 11.90 -13.10 -9.72
N GLY A 652 12.63 -14.11 -10.19
CA GLY A 652 12.51 -15.47 -9.68
C GLY A 652 13.07 -15.65 -8.27
N PRO A 653 12.63 -16.70 -7.56
CA PRO A 653 13.21 -17.10 -6.27
C PRO A 653 14.66 -17.56 -6.48
N ARG A 654 15.52 -17.34 -5.47
CA ARG A 654 16.93 -17.74 -5.48
C ARG A 654 17.47 -17.90 -4.06
N GLU A 655 18.70 -18.36 -3.94
CA GLU A 655 19.35 -18.51 -2.63
C GLU A 655 19.28 -17.18 -1.83
N GLY A 656 18.77 -17.24 -0.61
CA GLY A 656 18.54 -16.09 0.26
C GLY A 656 17.27 -15.27 -0.05
N LYS A 657 16.50 -15.67 -1.08
CA LYS A 657 15.24 -15.04 -1.46
C LYS A 657 14.18 -16.09 -1.72
N VAL A 658 13.39 -16.40 -0.70
CA VAL A 658 12.43 -17.52 -0.69
C VAL A 658 11.24 -17.24 -1.61
N SER A 659 10.71 -16.02 -1.62
CA SER A 659 9.70 -15.56 -2.58
C SER A 659 10.36 -14.75 -3.69
N GLY A 660 9.75 -14.72 -4.86
CA GLY A 660 10.18 -13.91 -6.01
C GLY A 660 9.82 -12.44 -5.91
N GLY A 661 9.75 -11.79 -7.05
CA GLY A 661 9.49 -10.36 -7.19
C GLY A 661 10.75 -9.50 -7.14
N THR A 662 10.60 -8.19 -7.02
CA THR A 662 11.73 -7.26 -6.87
C THR A 662 12.45 -7.50 -5.54
N ASP A 663 13.77 -7.31 -5.49
CA ASP A 663 14.55 -7.52 -4.25
C ASP A 663 14.24 -6.46 -3.20
N MET A 664 14.05 -5.21 -3.64
CA MET A 664 13.67 -4.09 -2.78
C MET A 664 12.68 -3.19 -3.53
N TYR A 665 11.57 -2.91 -2.89
CA TYR A 665 10.56 -1.95 -3.36
C TYR A 665 10.38 -0.84 -2.34
N VAL A 666 10.54 0.41 -2.77
CA VAL A 666 10.49 1.59 -1.89
C VAL A 666 9.30 2.46 -2.26
N GLY A 667 8.46 2.79 -1.29
CA GLY A 667 7.29 3.61 -1.57
C GLY A 667 6.45 3.94 -0.35
N GLY A 668 5.45 4.80 -0.54
CA GLY A 668 4.58 5.31 0.52
C GLY A 668 3.65 4.25 1.11
N VAL A 669 3.40 4.36 2.42
CA VAL A 669 2.53 3.42 3.15
C VAL A 669 1.05 3.53 2.74
N GLU A 670 0.64 4.63 2.12
CA GLU A 670 -0.71 4.86 1.58
C GLU A 670 -1.13 3.83 0.53
N HIS A 671 -0.16 3.21 -0.14
CA HIS A 671 -0.41 2.17 -1.14
C HIS A 671 -0.64 0.76 -0.56
N ALA A 672 -0.61 0.61 0.77
CA ALA A 672 -0.70 -0.69 1.44
C ALA A 672 -1.93 -1.52 1.03
N VAL A 673 -3.10 -0.91 0.94
CA VAL A 673 -4.38 -1.57 0.61
C VAL A 673 -4.94 -1.17 -0.77
N LEU A 674 -4.14 -0.46 -1.56
CA LEU A 674 -4.44 -0.04 -2.94
C LEU A 674 -3.53 -0.78 -3.92
N HIS A 675 -2.56 -0.07 -4.51
CA HIS A 675 -1.62 -0.60 -5.49
C HIS A 675 -0.98 -1.93 -5.06
N LEU A 676 -0.46 -2.03 -3.82
CA LEU A 676 0.22 -3.23 -3.35
C LEU A 676 -0.70 -4.46 -3.29
N LEU A 677 -1.96 -4.27 -2.93
CA LEU A 677 -2.94 -5.38 -2.91
C LEU A 677 -3.33 -5.81 -4.32
N TYR A 678 -3.56 -4.84 -5.22
CA TYR A 678 -3.94 -5.10 -6.60
C TYR A 678 -2.79 -5.73 -7.41
N ALA A 679 -1.55 -5.27 -7.24
CA ALA A 679 -0.38 -5.84 -7.88
C ALA A 679 -0.18 -7.31 -7.45
N ARG A 680 -0.37 -7.64 -6.17
CA ARG A 680 -0.31 -9.02 -5.66
C ARG A 680 -1.39 -9.90 -6.28
N PHE A 681 -2.61 -9.41 -6.43
CA PHE A 681 -3.69 -10.13 -7.12
C PHE A 681 -3.33 -10.40 -8.58
N TRP A 682 -2.88 -9.37 -9.31
CA TRP A 682 -2.48 -9.45 -10.70
C TRP A 682 -1.36 -10.47 -10.92
N GLN A 683 -0.33 -10.40 -10.10
CA GLN A 683 0.81 -11.34 -10.09
C GLN A 683 0.35 -12.79 -9.87
N LYS A 684 -0.53 -13.03 -8.88
CA LYS A 684 -1.03 -14.37 -8.57
C LYS A 684 -1.81 -15.00 -9.74
N VAL A 685 -2.64 -14.21 -10.43
CA VAL A 685 -3.36 -14.69 -11.61
C VAL A 685 -2.38 -15.07 -12.71
N LEU A 686 -1.40 -14.21 -13.01
CA LEU A 686 -0.38 -14.50 -14.03
C LEU A 686 0.51 -15.68 -13.66
N PHE A 687 0.80 -15.87 -12.37
CA PHE A 687 1.56 -17.01 -11.87
C PHE A 687 0.79 -18.33 -12.06
N ASP A 688 -0.48 -18.36 -11.70
CA ASP A 688 -1.33 -19.55 -11.86
C ASP A 688 -1.47 -19.97 -13.33
N LEU A 689 -1.47 -18.99 -14.24
CA LEU A 689 -1.51 -19.21 -15.69
C LEU A 689 -0.13 -19.50 -16.31
N GLY A 690 0.95 -19.48 -15.51
CA GLY A 690 2.31 -19.82 -15.94
C GLY A 690 3.06 -18.72 -16.68
N HIS A 691 2.65 -17.46 -16.54
CA HIS A 691 3.27 -16.32 -17.24
C HIS A 691 4.43 -15.69 -16.48
N VAL A 692 4.49 -15.83 -15.15
CA VAL A 692 5.52 -15.26 -14.28
C VAL A 692 6.10 -16.32 -13.35
N PRO A 693 7.35 -16.13 -12.84
CA PRO A 693 8.09 -17.16 -12.12
C PRO A 693 7.69 -17.32 -10.65
N ASP A 694 6.94 -16.38 -10.08
CA ASP A 694 6.55 -16.38 -8.65
C ASP A 694 5.22 -15.68 -8.43
N SER A 695 4.56 -15.98 -7.32
CA SER A 695 3.24 -15.46 -6.96
C SER A 695 3.24 -14.09 -6.27
N GLU A 696 4.42 -13.55 -5.91
CA GLU A 696 4.55 -12.24 -5.25
C GLU A 696 5.39 -11.27 -6.09
N PRO A 697 4.93 -10.01 -6.30
CA PRO A 697 5.63 -9.03 -7.13
C PRO A 697 6.81 -8.38 -6.43
N TYR A 698 6.81 -8.29 -5.09
CA TYR A 698 7.79 -7.54 -4.30
C TYR A 698 8.23 -8.34 -3.08
N HIS A 699 9.50 -8.75 -3.03
CA HIS A 699 10.03 -9.54 -1.93
C HIS A 699 10.20 -8.70 -0.66
N THR A 700 10.94 -7.59 -0.74
CA THR A 700 11.12 -6.67 0.38
C THR A 700 10.46 -5.34 0.09
N LEU A 701 9.65 -4.86 1.01
CA LEU A 701 9.07 -3.52 0.98
C LEU A 701 9.71 -2.64 2.03
N PHE A 702 10.07 -1.43 1.64
CA PHE A 702 10.49 -0.38 2.55
C PHE A 702 9.59 0.86 2.41
N ASN A 703 9.01 1.33 3.51
CA ASN A 703 8.23 2.56 3.50
C ASN A 703 9.07 3.70 4.07
N GLN A 704 9.39 4.68 3.23
CA GLN A 704 10.00 5.92 3.69
C GLN A 704 8.98 6.78 4.45
N GLY A 705 9.48 7.61 5.37
CA GLY A 705 8.68 8.64 6.03
C GLY A 705 8.33 9.79 5.08
N TYR A 706 7.47 10.70 5.54
CA TYR A 706 7.11 11.89 4.77
C TYR A 706 8.02 13.07 5.10
N VAL A 707 8.41 13.84 4.08
CA VAL A 707 8.90 15.18 4.27
C VAL A 707 7.70 16.11 4.43
N GLN A 708 7.60 16.72 5.60
CA GLN A 708 6.49 17.58 5.99
C GLN A 708 6.93 19.04 6.01
N ALA A 709 5.99 19.96 5.91
CA ALA A 709 6.29 21.39 5.95
C ALA A 709 5.24 22.13 6.79
N TYR A 710 5.64 23.29 7.29
CA TYR A 710 4.68 24.19 7.89
C TYR A 710 3.88 24.92 6.82
N ALA A 711 2.58 25.01 7.02
CA ALA A 711 1.67 25.85 6.26
C ALA A 711 1.19 27.00 7.15
N TYR A 712 0.92 28.16 6.55
CA TYR A 712 0.55 29.34 7.29
C TYR A 712 -0.79 29.89 6.78
N THR A 713 -1.64 30.36 7.71
CA THR A 713 -2.97 30.90 7.39
C THR A 713 -3.09 32.33 7.89
N ASP A 714 -3.70 33.19 7.07
CA ASP A 714 -4.08 34.54 7.49
C ASP A 714 -5.26 34.51 8.49
N ALA A 715 -5.64 35.68 9.00
CA ALA A 715 -6.75 35.83 9.96
C ALA A 715 -8.12 35.33 9.44
N ARG A 716 -8.27 35.11 8.13
CA ARG A 716 -9.46 34.57 7.47
C ARG A 716 -9.37 33.04 7.26
N GLY A 717 -8.30 32.40 7.72
CA GLY A 717 -8.04 30.98 7.50
C GLY A 717 -7.57 30.64 6.08
N GLN A 718 -7.14 31.63 5.27
CA GLN A 718 -6.63 31.37 3.93
C GLN A 718 -5.12 31.14 3.97
N TYR A 719 -4.65 30.11 3.27
CA TYR A 719 -3.23 29.78 3.16
C TYR A 719 -2.46 30.88 2.44
N VAL A 720 -1.33 31.29 3.02
CA VAL A 720 -0.38 32.27 2.46
C VAL A 720 0.90 31.57 2.04
N PRO A 721 1.68 32.11 1.09
CA PRO A 721 2.96 31.53 0.68
C PRO A 721 3.92 31.39 1.86
N ALA A 722 4.41 30.18 2.12
CA ALA A 722 5.26 29.90 3.26
C ALA A 722 6.64 30.57 3.17
N ASP A 723 7.14 30.79 1.96
CA ASP A 723 8.40 31.48 1.65
C ASP A 723 8.35 32.99 1.88
N GLU A 724 7.14 33.60 1.92
CA GLU A 724 6.93 35.02 2.23
C GLU A 724 6.65 35.30 3.72
N VAL A 725 6.63 34.24 4.56
CA VAL A 725 6.37 34.39 6.00
C VAL A 725 7.67 34.74 6.75
N GLU A 726 7.61 35.74 7.57
CA GLU A 726 8.74 36.24 8.41
C GLU A 726 8.51 35.91 9.88
N GLY A 727 9.60 35.74 10.63
CA GLY A 727 9.57 35.53 12.08
C GLY A 727 10.10 34.14 12.49
N ASP A 728 9.99 33.84 13.78
CA ASP A 728 10.42 32.60 14.40
C ASP A 728 9.51 32.23 15.59
N GLU A 729 9.83 31.14 16.28
CA GLU A 729 9.05 30.67 17.44
C GLU A 729 9.06 31.62 18.61
N THR A 730 10.05 32.52 18.69
CA THR A 730 10.19 33.51 19.76
C THR A 730 9.45 34.81 19.44
N THR A 731 9.50 35.24 18.18
CA THR A 731 8.92 36.52 17.71
C THR A 731 7.52 36.36 17.17
N GLY A 732 7.07 35.11 16.93
CA GLY A 732 5.87 34.79 16.18
C GLY A 732 6.09 34.90 14.67
N PHE A 733 5.07 34.48 13.90
CA PHE A 733 5.10 34.43 12.42
C PHE A 733 4.20 35.49 11.85
N THR A 734 4.67 36.20 10.82
CA THR A 734 3.92 37.28 10.15
C THR A 734 3.99 37.15 8.62
N TYR A 735 2.93 37.51 7.93
CA TYR A 735 2.87 37.66 6.48
C TYR A 735 2.47 39.09 6.14
N LYS A 736 3.38 39.82 5.46
CA LYS A 736 3.18 41.24 5.14
C LYS A 736 2.93 42.10 6.39
N GLY A 737 3.57 41.73 7.50
CA GLY A 737 3.47 42.44 8.78
C GLY A 737 2.26 42.03 9.65
N GLU A 738 1.34 41.18 9.17
CA GLU A 738 0.18 40.70 9.92
C GLU A 738 0.44 39.30 10.50
N PRO A 739 0.01 39.02 11.74
CA PRO A 739 0.17 37.70 12.34
C PRO A 739 -0.51 36.60 11.54
N VAL A 740 0.14 35.43 11.45
CA VAL A 740 -0.39 34.23 10.79
C VAL A 740 -0.46 33.02 11.73
N GLY A 741 -1.48 32.20 11.53
CA GLY A 741 -1.54 30.86 12.13
C GLY A 741 -0.53 29.92 11.46
N ARG A 742 -0.05 28.89 12.20
CA ARG A 742 0.88 27.89 11.69
C ARG A 742 0.35 26.49 11.98
N GLU A 743 0.34 25.64 10.96
CA GLU A 743 0.05 24.22 11.10
C GLU A 743 1.18 23.40 10.50
N TYR A 744 1.41 22.20 11.06
CA TYR A 744 2.42 21.26 10.64
C TYR A 744 1.79 20.04 9.98
N GLY A 745 2.21 19.70 8.77
CA GLY A 745 1.62 18.59 8.05
C GLY A 745 2.24 18.34 6.68
N LYS A 746 1.45 17.82 5.77
CA LYS A 746 1.90 17.51 4.42
C LYS A 746 2.32 18.76 3.64
N MET A 747 3.21 18.56 2.68
CA MET A 747 3.54 19.56 1.67
C MET A 747 2.50 19.49 0.53
N GLY A 748 1.96 20.64 0.08
CA GLY A 748 0.93 20.64 -0.95
C GLY A 748 0.68 22.01 -1.58
N LYS A 749 0.26 22.01 -2.86
CA LYS A 749 -0.04 23.24 -3.63
C LYS A 749 -1.11 24.12 -2.99
N SER A 750 -2.16 23.49 -2.49
CA SER A 750 -3.26 24.18 -1.80
C SER A 750 -2.82 24.84 -0.51
N LEU A 751 -1.80 24.28 0.14
CA LEU A 751 -1.22 24.77 1.38
C LEU A 751 -0.15 25.85 1.15
N LYS A 752 0.26 26.09 -0.09
CA LYS A 752 1.29 27.08 -0.51
C LYS A 752 2.62 26.93 0.26
N ASN A 753 3.01 25.69 0.58
CA ASN A 753 4.21 25.36 1.33
C ASN A 753 5.16 24.43 0.56
N ILE A 754 5.06 24.38 -0.78
CA ILE A 754 5.90 23.53 -1.63
C ILE A 754 7.27 24.17 -1.79
N VAL A 755 8.31 23.31 -1.65
CA VAL A 755 9.68 23.57 -2.07
C VAL A 755 10.00 22.61 -3.21
N THR A 756 10.58 23.09 -4.31
CA THR A 756 10.91 22.27 -5.47
C THR A 756 12.37 21.80 -5.44
N PRO A 757 12.71 20.63 -6.00
CA PRO A 757 14.11 20.22 -6.13
C PRO A 757 14.94 21.19 -6.98
N ASP A 758 14.35 21.84 -8.00
CA ASP A 758 15.03 22.82 -8.84
C ASP A 758 15.61 23.98 -8.03
N GLU A 759 14.85 24.51 -7.05
CA GLU A 759 15.34 25.55 -6.13
C GLU A 759 16.57 25.09 -5.34
N MET A 760 16.62 23.82 -4.97
CA MET A 760 17.75 23.26 -4.23
C MET A 760 18.96 23.03 -5.14
N TYR A 761 18.76 22.58 -6.37
CA TYR A 761 19.85 22.40 -7.34
C TYR A 761 20.51 23.72 -7.69
N ASP A 762 19.73 24.78 -7.90
CA ASP A 762 20.22 26.11 -8.26
C ASP A 762 20.94 26.80 -7.10
N ALA A 763 20.46 26.61 -5.87
CA ALA A 763 21.02 27.26 -4.69
C ALA A 763 22.26 26.54 -4.11
N TYR A 764 22.32 25.21 -4.22
CA TYR A 764 23.30 24.40 -3.49
C TYR A 764 23.99 23.32 -4.34
N GLY A 765 23.40 22.89 -5.43
CA GLY A 765 23.81 21.70 -6.20
C GLY A 765 23.10 20.42 -5.75
N ALA A 766 23.07 19.44 -6.65
CA ALA A 766 22.36 18.18 -6.43
C ALA A 766 22.98 17.31 -5.32
N ASP A 767 24.31 17.21 -5.25
CA ASP A 767 24.98 16.42 -4.21
C ASP A 767 24.74 16.96 -2.80
N VAL A 768 24.73 18.29 -2.64
CA VAL A 768 24.39 18.92 -1.34
C VAL A 768 22.96 18.60 -0.94
N PHE A 769 22.03 18.67 -1.89
CA PHE A 769 20.64 18.31 -1.67
C PHE A 769 20.49 16.82 -1.30
N ARG A 770 21.16 15.90 -2.01
CA ARG A 770 21.16 14.47 -1.72
C ARG A 770 21.68 14.18 -0.30
N VAL A 771 22.82 14.77 0.06
CA VAL A 771 23.40 14.61 1.42
C VAL A 771 22.44 15.15 2.48
N TYR A 772 21.78 16.26 2.23
CA TYR A 772 20.82 16.83 3.18
C TYR A 772 19.61 15.91 3.38
N GLU A 773 18.97 15.46 2.28
CA GLU A 773 17.83 14.53 2.33
C GLU A 773 18.16 13.27 3.15
N MET A 774 19.32 12.69 2.91
CA MET A 774 19.75 11.48 3.60
C MET A 774 20.23 11.71 5.04
N SER A 775 20.60 12.92 5.41
CA SER A 775 21.10 13.25 6.76
C SER A 775 20.01 13.68 7.75
N MET A 776 18.78 13.99 7.28
CA MET A 776 17.74 14.56 8.15
C MET A 776 17.27 13.62 9.28
N GLY A 777 17.57 12.32 9.22
CA GLY A 777 17.20 11.32 10.25
C GLY A 777 16.95 9.93 9.66
N PRO A 778 16.40 9.01 10.45
CA PRO A 778 16.06 7.65 9.98
C PRO A 778 15.07 7.70 8.81
N LEU A 779 15.32 6.90 7.76
CA LEU A 779 14.57 6.98 6.50
C LEU A 779 13.08 6.68 6.64
N ASP A 780 12.70 5.84 7.59
CA ASP A 780 11.31 5.41 7.88
C ASP A 780 10.50 6.41 8.72
N LEU A 781 11.12 7.49 9.22
CA LEU A 781 10.45 8.48 10.04
C LEU A 781 10.13 9.76 9.25
N SER A 782 8.93 10.29 9.46
CA SER A 782 8.53 11.59 8.92
C SER A 782 9.26 12.73 9.63
N ARG A 783 9.59 13.79 8.88
CA ARG A 783 10.41 14.91 9.36
C ARG A 783 10.07 16.23 8.70
N PRO A 784 10.29 17.37 9.39
CA PRO A 784 10.09 18.69 8.80
C PRO A 784 11.20 19.02 7.80
N TRP A 785 10.83 19.67 6.70
CA TRP A 785 11.75 20.34 5.81
C TRP A 785 12.24 21.65 6.43
N GLU A 786 13.55 21.86 6.43
CA GLU A 786 14.17 23.08 6.93
C GLU A 786 15.29 23.53 5.95
N THR A 787 14.97 24.42 5.04
CA THR A 787 15.92 24.90 3.99
C THR A 787 17.21 25.46 4.56
N ARG A 788 17.16 26.12 5.74
CA ARG A 788 18.37 26.71 6.38
C ARG A 788 19.36 25.65 6.84
N ALA A 789 18.93 24.44 7.10
CA ALA A 789 19.78 23.35 7.56
C ALA A 789 20.64 22.73 6.44
N VAL A 790 20.29 22.95 5.17
CA VAL A 790 21.04 22.49 3.98
C VAL A 790 22.50 22.96 4.00
N VAL A 791 22.76 24.14 4.56
CA VAL A 791 24.12 24.73 4.71
C VAL A 791 25.09 23.80 5.47
N GLY A 792 24.58 22.93 6.37
CA GLY A 792 25.40 21.93 7.07
C GLY A 792 26.03 20.94 6.10
N SER A 793 25.24 20.40 5.18
CA SER A 793 25.68 19.46 4.14
C SER A 793 26.61 20.15 3.13
N GLN A 794 26.32 21.40 2.76
CA GLN A 794 27.21 22.18 1.90
C GLN A 794 28.60 22.34 2.51
N ARG A 795 28.69 22.69 3.79
CA ARG A 795 29.98 22.83 4.51
C ARG A 795 30.74 21.52 4.60
N PHE A 796 30.05 20.40 4.71
CA PHE A 796 30.67 19.08 4.71
C PHE A 796 31.34 18.78 3.36
N LEU A 797 30.63 18.96 2.24
CA LEU A 797 31.18 18.71 0.90
C LEU A 797 32.29 19.72 0.53
N GLN A 798 32.15 20.99 0.95
CA GLN A 798 33.22 22.00 0.80
C GLN A 798 34.50 21.64 1.56
N ARG A 799 34.39 21.01 2.74
CA ARG A 799 35.57 20.53 3.46
C ARG A 799 36.23 19.33 2.74
N LEU A 800 35.42 18.39 2.25
CA LEU A 800 35.94 17.28 1.47
C LEU A 800 36.71 17.78 0.23
N TRP A 801 36.13 18.75 -0.49
CA TRP A 801 36.77 19.37 -1.64
C TRP A 801 38.14 19.91 -1.28
N ARG A 802 38.26 20.74 -0.22
CA ARG A 802 39.52 21.34 0.27
C ARG A 802 40.54 20.32 0.78
N ASN A 803 40.08 19.14 1.23
CA ASN A 803 40.97 18.05 1.62
C ASN A 803 41.73 17.44 0.44
N ALA A 804 41.23 17.65 -0.79
CA ALA A 804 41.83 17.11 -2.00
C ALA A 804 42.36 18.19 -2.96
N VAL A 805 41.74 19.38 -2.98
CA VAL A 805 41.97 20.42 -4.01
C VAL A 805 42.24 21.77 -3.35
N ASP A 806 43.29 22.43 -3.76
CA ASP A 806 43.56 23.81 -3.42
C ASP A 806 42.58 24.75 -4.14
N GLU A 807 41.81 25.54 -3.38
CA GLU A 807 40.73 26.39 -3.92
C GLU A 807 41.24 27.58 -4.76
N GLU A 808 42.51 27.94 -4.65
CA GLU A 808 43.11 29.05 -5.43
C GLU A 808 43.71 28.55 -6.75
N THR A 809 44.44 27.42 -6.71
CA THR A 809 45.16 26.91 -7.87
C THR A 809 44.43 25.82 -8.61
N GLY A 810 43.54 25.10 -7.93
CA GLY A 810 42.88 23.89 -8.49
C GLY A 810 43.75 22.64 -8.51
N GLU A 811 44.96 22.72 -7.97
CA GLU A 811 45.90 21.59 -7.89
C GLU A 811 45.58 20.67 -6.71
N LEU A 812 46.00 19.40 -6.81
CA LEU A 812 45.83 18.42 -5.75
C LEU A 812 46.74 18.70 -4.57
N THR A 813 46.20 18.61 -3.36
CA THR A 813 46.92 18.78 -2.09
C THR A 813 47.18 17.44 -1.37
N VAL A 814 46.79 16.33 -1.99
CA VAL A 814 46.91 14.99 -1.44
C VAL A 814 48.34 14.48 -1.50
N THR A 815 48.82 13.84 -0.42
CA THR A 815 50.16 13.22 -0.36
C THR A 815 50.11 11.71 -0.58
N ASP A 816 51.14 11.17 -1.20
CA ASP A 816 51.34 9.72 -1.35
C ASP A 816 52.05 9.09 -0.13
N GLU A 817 52.38 9.86 0.89
CA GLU A 817 52.90 9.31 2.14
C GLU A 817 51.78 8.51 2.87
N PRO A 818 52.09 7.33 3.40
CA PRO A 818 51.11 6.50 4.10
C PRO A 818 50.50 7.23 5.30
N ALA A 819 49.22 7.01 5.56
CA ALA A 819 48.55 7.49 6.75
C ALA A 819 49.17 6.93 8.06
N ASP A 820 49.14 7.72 9.12
CA ASP A 820 49.55 7.24 10.42
C ASP A 820 48.59 6.15 10.97
N ASP A 821 49.05 5.44 11.98
CA ASP A 821 48.29 4.31 12.56
C ASP A 821 46.92 4.71 13.08
N LYS A 822 46.79 5.93 13.67
CA LYS A 822 45.54 6.49 14.15
C LYS A 822 44.57 6.73 13.02
N THR A 823 45.02 7.29 11.91
CA THR A 823 44.22 7.56 10.70
C THR A 823 43.82 6.24 10.06
N ARG A 824 44.72 5.27 9.92
CA ARG A 824 44.44 3.92 9.37
C ARG A 824 43.38 3.19 10.16
N ARG A 825 43.44 3.22 11.51
CA ARG A 825 42.42 2.63 12.39
C ARG A 825 41.07 3.33 12.23
N LEU A 826 41.04 4.66 12.12
CA LEU A 826 39.80 5.39 11.90
C LEU A 826 39.17 5.07 10.54
N VAL A 827 39.98 4.96 9.47
CA VAL A 827 39.52 4.55 8.14
C VAL A 827 38.91 3.15 8.20
N ALA A 828 39.62 2.16 8.77
CA ALA A 828 39.16 0.78 8.89
C ALA A 828 37.83 0.69 9.66
N ARG A 829 37.72 1.38 10.81
CA ARG A 829 36.47 1.45 11.58
C ARG A 829 35.33 2.08 10.77
N THR A 830 35.61 3.18 10.07
CA THR A 830 34.58 3.87 9.24
C THR A 830 34.11 2.94 8.11
N ILE A 831 35.01 2.19 7.45
CA ILE A 831 34.62 1.20 6.42
C ILE A 831 33.66 0.17 7.01
N ALA A 832 34.01 -0.48 8.13
CA ALA A 832 33.19 -1.50 8.75
C ALA A 832 31.80 -0.96 9.14
N GLU A 833 31.78 0.21 9.79
CA GLU A 833 30.54 0.82 10.27
C GLU A 833 29.64 1.33 9.10
N VAL A 834 30.21 1.98 8.08
CA VAL A 834 29.43 2.49 6.92
C VAL A 834 28.87 1.35 6.08
N THR A 835 29.62 0.24 5.93
CA THR A 835 29.12 -0.98 5.29
C THR A 835 27.83 -1.47 5.97
N GLU A 836 27.86 -1.62 7.31
CA GLU A 836 26.69 -2.05 8.08
C GLU A 836 25.50 -1.07 7.95
N GLU A 837 25.81 0.24 7.96
CA GLU A 837 24.76 1.26 7.87
C GLU A 837 24.05 1.27 6.50
N TYR A 838 24.79 1.10 5.38
CA TYR A 838 24.20 1.01 4.05
C TYR A 838 23.37 -0.26 3.85
N GLU A 839 23.85 -1.40 4.35
CA GLU A 839 23.11 -2.67 4.29
C GLU A 839 21.76 -2.61 5.05
N ASN A 840 21.66 -1.75 6.06
CA ASN A 840 20.47 -1.56 6.87
C ASN A 840 19.68 -0.27 6.53
N LEU A 841 19.98 0.41 5.43
CA LEU A 841 19.35 1.69 5.02
C LEU A 841 19.43 2.81 6.07
N ARG A 842 20.44 2.75 6.97
CA ARG A 842 20.70 3.78 7.98
C ARG A 842 21.65 4.86 7.44
N ILE A 843 21.30 5.45 6.29
CA ILE A 843 22.16 6.36 5.52
C ILE A 843 22.54 7.59 6.33
N ASN A 844 21.65 8.12 7.15
CA ASN A 844 21.92 9.24 8.05
C ASN A 844 23.07 8.96 9.03
N THR A 845 23.15 7.74 9.54
CA THR A 845 24.22 7.31 10.44
C THR A 845 25.55 7.13 9.68
N ALA A 846 25.49 6.55 8.48
CA ALA A 846 26.64 6.44 7.57
C ALA A 846 27.25 7.84 7.31
N ILE A 847 26.43 8.83 6.91
CA ILE A 847 26.88 10.21 6.68
C ILE A 847 27.54 10.79 7.93
N SER A 848 26.98 10.57 9.12
CA SER A 848 27.56 11.07 10.38
C SER A 848 28.97 10.52 10.61
N LYS A 849 29.22 9.25 10.28
CA LYS A 849 30.55 8.61 10.38
C LYS A 849 31.53 9.15 9.35
N LEU A 850 31.06 9.34 8.11
CA LEU A 850 31.86 9.97 7.05
C LEU A 850 32.25 11.42 7.40
N ILE A 851 31.38 12.17 8.06
CA ILE A 851 31.70 13.53 8.57
C ILE A 851 32.82 13.46 9.62
N VAL A 852 32.80 12.47 10.52
CA VAL A 852 33.85 12.29 11.52
C VAL A 852 35.21 12.03 10.86
N LEU A 853 35.25 11.12 9.88
CA LEU A 853 36.48 10.83 9.14
C LEU A 853 36.95 12.06 8.36
N ASN A 854 36.07 12.75 7.64
CA ASN A 854 36.39 13.96 6.88
C ASN A 854 36.97 15.08 7.79
N ASN A 855 36.36 15.27 8.97
CA ASN A 855 36.87 16.26 9.95
C ASN A 855 38.26 15.88 10.47
N HIS A 856 38.54 14.59 10.70
CA HIS A 856 39.87 14.14 11.07
C HIS A 856 40.89 14.45 9.97
N LEU A 857 40.58 14.11 8.70
CA LEU A 857 41.49 14.43 7.57
C LEU A 857 41.72 15.92 7.43
N THR A 858 40.72 16.77 7.64
CA THR A 858 40.85 18.24 7.63
C THR A 858 41.82 18.74 8.71
N SER A 859 42.04 18.02 9.80
CA SER A 859 42.95 18.37 10.87
C SER A 859 44.42 18.00 10.65
N LEU A 860 44.70 17.27 9.55
CA LEU A 860 46.06 16.86 9.20
C LEU A 860 46.77 17.95 8.42
N ASP A 861 48.07 18.03 8.52
CA ASP A 861 48.91 19.00 7.77
C ASP A 861 48.95 18.65 6.26
N ALA A 862 48.84 17.37 5.92
CA ALA A 862 48.68 16.87 4.56
C ALA A 862 47.75 15.65 4.61
N VAL A 863 46.89 15.51 3.61
CA VAL A 863 45.87 14.44 3.55
C VAL A 863 46.47 13.25 2.79
N PRO A 864 46.57 12.07 3.44
CA PRO A 864 47.10 10.88 2.77
C PRO A 864 46.10 10.31 1.75
N ARG A 865 46.61 9.88 0.58
CA ARG A 865 45.82 9.25 -0.48
C ARG A 865 45.09 8.00 0.02
N ASP A 866 45.79 7.14 0.76
CA ASP A 866 45.27 5.88 1.32
C ASP A 866 44.17 6.09 2.39
N ALA A 867 43.91 7.34 2.79
CA ALA A 867 42.81 7.69 3.69
C ALA A 867 41.65 8.42 2.98
N ILE A 868 41.94 9.27 1.98
CA ILE A 868 40.89 10.05 1.29
C ILE A 868 40.19 9.25 0.20
N GLU A 869 40.88 8.35 -0.51
CA GLU A 869 40.26 7.49 -1.52
C GLU A 869 39.17 6.57 -0.94
N PRO A 870 39.37 5.85 0.18
CA PRO A 870 38.30 5.14 0.86
C PRO A 870 37.12 6.04 1.28
N LEU A 871 37.38 7.25 1.76
CA LEU A 871 36.33 8.20 2.10
C LEU A 871 35.49 8.60 0.87
N ILE A 872 36.12 8.86 -0.26
CA ILE A 872 35.46 9.19 -1.53
C ILE A 872 34.59 8.01 -1.98
N LEU A 873 35.13 6.79 -1.99
CA LEU A 873 34.39 5.59 -2.38
C LEU A 873 33.17 5.32 -1.46
N MET A 874 33.33 5.51 -0.13
CA MET A 874 32.21 5.34 0.81
C MET A 874 31.14 6.42 0.68
N LEU A 875 31.51 7.64 0.29
CA LEU A 875 30.56 8.74 0.11
C LEU A 875 29.89 8.74 -1.29
N ALA A 876 30.49 8.09 -2.27
CA ALA A 876 30.04 8.08 -3.66
C ALA A 876 28.56 7.66 -3.84
N PRO A 877 27.98 6.71 -3.07
CA PRO A 877 26.58 6.41 -3.17
C PRO A 877 25.65 7.59 -2.88
N VAL A 878 26.05 8.50 -1.99
CA VAL A 878 25.24 9.66 -1.57
C VAL A 878 25.55 10.93 -2.37
N ALA A 879 26.83 11.23 -2.60
CA ALA A 879 27.30 12.41 -3.33
C ALA A 879 28.11 12.03 -4.58
N PRO A 880 27.44 11.42 -5.59
CA PRO A 880 28.17 10.76 -6.68
C PRO A 880 28.97 11.70 -7.59
N HIS A 881 28.44 12.88 -7.88
CA HIS A 881 29.09 13.79 -8.84
C HIS A 881 30.40 14.36 -8.28
N LEU A 882 30.39 14.83 -7.04
CA LEU A 882 31.60 15.32 -6.39
C LEU A 882 32.65 14.21 -6.26
N CYS A 883 32.22 13.02 -5.88
CA CYS A 883 33.14 11.88 -5.71
C CYS A 883 33.75 11.42 -7.04
N GLU A 884 32.99 11.38 -8.13
CA GLU A 884 33.53 11.13 -9.47
C GLU A 884 34.54 12.19 -9.89
N GLU A 885 34.27 13.46 -9.64
CA GLU A 885 35.21 14.54 -9.98
C GLU A 885 36.52 14.42 -9.20
N LEU A 886 36.45 14.15 -7.89
CA LEU A 886 37.63 13.94 -7.06
C LEU A 886 38.39 12.68 -7.46
N TRP A 887 37.70 11.59 -7.75
CA TRP A 887 38.28 10.34 -8.21
C TRP A 887 39.06 10.50 -9.51
N SER A 888 38.48 11.18 -10.50
CA SER A 888 39.14 11.52 -11.75
C SER A 888 40.35 12.44 -11.55
N ARG A 889 40.29 13.45 -10.67
CA ARG A 889 41.42 14.32 -10.37
C ARG A 889 42.54 13.62 -9.66
N LEU A 890 42.26 12.58 -8.86
CA LEU A 890 43.26 11.72 -8.23
C LEU A 890 43.98 10.82 -9.24
N GLY A 891 43.58 10.83 -10.52
CA GLY A 891 44.28 10.16 -11.62
C GLY A 891 43.65 8.85 -12.05
N HIS A 892 42.45 8.53 -11.59
CA HIS A 892 41.71 7.36 -12.00
C HIS A 892 40.94 7.64 -13.29
N GLU A 893 41.10 6.78 -14.31
CA GLU A 893 40.47 6.96 -15.62
C GLU A 893 39.05 6.40 -15.68
N ALA A 894 38.79 5.32 -14.93
CA ALA A 894 37.48 4.67 -14.87
C ALA A 894 36.52 5.37 -13.89
N SER A 895 35.23 5.32 -14.20
CA SER A 895 34.18 5.78 -13.27
C SER A 895 34.21 4.95 -11.98
N LEU A 896 34.07 5.62 -10.84
CA LEU A 896 33.99 4.95 -9.53
C LEU A 896 32.70 4.15 -9.32
N ALA A 897 31.71 4.27 -10.20
CA ALA A 897 30.39 3.65 -10.04
C ALA A 897 30.44 2.11 -9.92
N ARG A 898 31.50 1.47 -10.42
CA ARG A 898 31.73 0.03 -10.34
C ARG A 898 33.06 -0.33 -9.64
N GLU A 899 33.75 0.67 -9.08
CA GLU A 899 34.92 0.39 -8.26
C GLU A 899 34.47 -0.39 -7.02
N PRO A 900 35.26 -1.37 -6.54
CA PRO A 900 34.92 -2.14 -5.35
C PRO A 900 34.72 -1.24 -4.13
N PHE A 901 33.59 -1.45 -3.44
CA PHE A 901 33.40 -0.77 -2.15
C PHE A 901 34.53 -1.16 -1.17
N PRO A 902 35.09 -0.21 -0.42
CA PRO A 902 36.22 -0.47 0.46
C PRO A 902 35.94 -1.59 1.46
N VAL A 903 36.92 -2.43 1.70
CA VAL A 903 36.87 -3.50 2.71
C VAL A 903 38.03 -3.36 3.69
N VAL A 904 37.83 -3.85 4.90
CA VAL A 904 38.87 -3.87 5.92
C VAL A 904 39.80 -5.08 5.65
N GLU A 905 40.96 -4.82 5.04
CA GLU A 905 41.93 -5.87 4.73
C GLU A 905 42.64 -6.40 5.97
N ASP A 906 42.99 -5.51 6.92
CA ASP A 906 43.66 -5.85 8.17
C ASP A 906 42.71 -5.68 9.37
N SER A 907 42.11 -6.79 9.81
CA SER A 907 41.21 -6.81 10.95
C SER A 907 41.82 -6.39 12.29
N SER A 908 43.17 -6.38 12.40
CA SER A 908 43.86 -5.91 13.60
C SER A 908 43.66 -4.39 13.83
N LEU A 909 43.35 -3.65 12.76
CA LEU A 909 43.02 -2.22 12.84
C LEU A 909 41.68 -1.94 13.53
N LEU A 910 40.81 -2.93 13.62
CA LEU A 910 39.52 -2.85 14.32
C LEU A 910 39.66 -3.17 15.82
N VAL A 911 40.77 -3.74 16.26
CA VAL A 911 40.98 -4.06 17.66
C VAL A 911 41.27 -2.74 18.39
N GLU A 912 40.43 -2.40 19.34
CA GLU A 912 40.65 -1.24 20.19
C GLU A 912 41.68 -1.58 21.26
N ASP A 913 42.84 -0.87 21.24
CA ASP A 913 43.85 -0.99 22.28
C ASP A 913 43.36 -0.33 23.58
N THR A 914 42.47 0.66 23.47
CA THR A 914 41.84 1.34 24.58
C THR A 914 40.37 1.64 24.33
N VAL A 915 39.58 1.71 25.38
CA VAL A 915 38.19 2.12 25.37
C VAL A 915 38.01 3.31 26.30
N THR A 916 37.27 4.33 25.86
CA THR A 916 36.96 5.49 26.73
C THR A 916 35.95 5.10 27.81
N ALA A 917 36.39 5.06 29.05
CA ALA A 917 35.52 4.91 30.21
C ALA A 917 34.98 6.29 30.64
N VAL A 918 33.67 6.41 30.74
CA VAL A 918 33.01 7.63 31.24
C VAL A 918 32.91 7.58 32.76
N ILE A 919 33.44 8.59 33.43
CA ILE A 919 33.36 8.68 34.88
C ILE A 919 32.35 9.73 35.30
N GLN A 920 31.37 9.31 36.07
CA GLN A 920 30.29 10.17 36.57
C GLN A 920 30.41 10.34 38.09
N VAL A 921 29.95 11.49 38.59
CA VAL A 921 29.68 11.70 40.01
C VAL A 921 28.22 12.08 40.17
N ASN A 922 27.47 11.27 40.93
CA ASN A 922 26.01 11.40 41.09
C ASN A 922 25.29 11.53 39.75
N GLY A 923 25.68 10.73 38.73
CA GLY A 923 25.07 10.70 37.39
C GLY A 923 25.54 11.80 36.42
N LYS A 924 26.42 12.72 36.83
CA LYS A 924 26.98 13.76 35.98
C LYS A 924 28.42 13.44 35.56
N VAL A 925 28.68 13.47 34.25
CA VAL A 925 30.02 13.22 33.69
C VAL A 925 31.01 14.21 34.27
N LYS A 926 32.15 13.69 34.77
CA LYS A 926 33.26 14.49 35.39
C LYS A 926 34.60 14.23 34.74
N ALA A 927 34.84 13.03 34.22
CA ALA A 927 36.06 12.66 33.53
C ALA A 927 35.80 11.60 32.44
N ARG A 928 36.75 11.45 31.55
CA ARG A 928 36.87 10.36 30.60
C ARG A 928 38.31 9.88 30.63
N ILE A 929 38.51 8.57 30.72
CA ILE A 929 39.87 7.96 30.74
C ILE A 929 39.91 6.86 29.67
N GLU A 930 41.05 6.71 29.05
CA GLU A 930 41.36 5.60 28.14
C GLU A 930 41.85 4.40 28.94
N VAL A 931 41.17 3.27 28.79
CA VAL A 931 41.46 2.03 29.50
C VAL A 931 41.49 0.84 28.55
N ALA A 932 42.20 -0.24 28.91
CA ALA A 932 42.17 -1.45 28.10
C ALA A 932 40.77 -2.04 28.02
N PRO A 933 40.32 -2.58 26.86
CA PRO A 933 39.00 -3.20 26.71
C PRO A 933 38.76 -4.36 27.71
N SER A 934 39.87 -5.02 28.15
CA SER A 934 39.86 -6.13 29.10
C SER A 934 40.02 -5.70 30.56
N ILE A 935 39.94 -4.37 30.85
CA ILE A 935 40.12 -3.89 32.22
C ILE A 935 39.06 -4.51 33.16
N SER A 936 39.49 -4.94 34.34
CA SER A 936 38.53 -5.43 35.34
C SER A 936 37.72 -4.30 35.95
N GLU A 937 36.54 -4.60 36.53
CA GLU A 937 35.75 -3.60 37.26
C GLU A 937 36.52 -2.98 38.41
N GLU A 938 37.37 -3.78 39.10
CA GLU A 938 38.19 -3.32 40.22
C GLU A 938 39.26 -2.32 39.76
N ASP A 939 39.98 -2.63 38.66
CA ASP A 939 41.01 -1.76 38.12
C ASP A 939 40.39 -0.48 37.52
N LEU A 940 39.22 -0.60 36.88
CA LEU A 940 38.47 0.53 36.35
C LEU A 940 38.00 1.49 37.47
N ILE A 941 37.52 0.94 38.57
CA ILE A 941 37.15 1.72 39.76
C ILE A 941 38.39 2.42 40.32
N ALA A 942 39.50 1.71 40.46
CA ALA A 942 40.76 2.28 40.97
C ALA A 942 41.25 3.45 40.06
N ALA A 943 41.27 3.24 38.76
CA ALA A 943 41.62 4.27 37.76
C ALA A 943 40.68 5.50 37.86
N ALA A 944 39.38 5.25 37.96
CA ALA A 944 38.37 6.33 38.06
C ALA A 944 38.53 7.15 39.34
N LEU A 945 38.80 6.50 40.47
CA LEU A 945 38.99 7.20 41.77
C LEU A 945 40.29 7.99 41.85
N ALA A 946 41.29 7.65 41.03
CA ALA A 946 42.55 8.36 40.91
C ALA A 946 42.45 9.67 40.09
N GLU A 947 41.40 9.83 39.31
CA GLU A 947 41.17 11.00 38.47
C GLU A 947 41.00 12.32 39.29
N ALA A 948 41.75 13.37 38.93
CA ALA A 948 41.77 14.62 39.65
C ALA A 948 40.34 15.26 39.85
N PRO A 949 39.43 15.26 38.85
CA PRO A 949 38.07 15.72 39.06
C PRO A 949 37.25 14.91 40.08
N ILE A 950 37.56 13.64 40.21
CA ILE A 950 36.87 12.71 41.12
C ILE A 950 37.44 12.86 42.53
N VAL A 951 38.75 12.90 42.67
CA VAL A 951 39.47 13.22 43.96
C VAL A 951 38.94 14.53 44.55
N LYS A 952 38.80 15.54 43.69
CA LYS A 952 38.23 16.84 44.07
C LYS A 952 36.77 16.75 44.53
N ALA A 953 35.97 15.92 43.86
CA ALA A 953 34.57 15.73 44.19
C ALA A 953 34.38 14.95 45.49
N LEU A 954 35.29 14.04 45.82
CA LEU A 954 35.33 13.29 47.09
C LEU A 954 35.76 14.14 48.28
N GLY A 955 36.61 15.17 48.04
CA GLY A 955 37.08 16.07 49.12
C GLY A 955 37.78 15.37 50.29
N GLY A 956 38.38 14.20 50.05
CA GLY A 956 39.06 13.36 51.05
C GLY A 956 38.14 12.43 51.83
N ALA A 957 36.86 12.30 51.42
CA ALA A 957 35.93 11.32 51.99
C ALA A 957 35.82 10.08 51.08
N ASP A 958 35.49 8.94 51.66
CA ASP A 958 35.19 7.76 50.90
C ASP A 958 33.84 7.90 50.13
N PRO A 959 33.73 7.31 48.91
CA PRO A 959 32.49 7.31 48.16
C PRO A 959 31.40 6.49 48.89
N LEU A 960 30.17 6.94 48.91
CA LEU A 960 29.04 6.19 49.46
C LEU A 960 28.79 4.85 48.71
N LYS A 961 28.98 4.89 47.41
CA LYS A 961 28.85 3.73 46.52
C LYS A 961 29.59 4.01 45.20
N VAL A 962 30.21 3.00 44.65
CA VAL A 962 30.74 3.02 43.27
C VAL A 962 30.03 1.97 42.46
N ILE A 963 29.52 2.35 41.30
CA ILE A 963 28.85 1.46 40.33
C ILE A 963 29.70 1.49 39.09
N ALA A 964 30.31 0.36 38.76
CA ALA A 964 31.08 0.21 37.54
C ALA A 964 30.41 -0.75 36.57
N ARG A 965 30.68 -0.51 35.30
CA ARG A 965 30.40 -1.42 34.19
C ARG A 965 31.60 -1.37 33.25
N ALA A 966 32.56 -2.23 33.53
CA ALA A 966 33.78 -2.31 32.73
C ALA A 966 33.42 -2.69 31.27
N PRO A 967 34.14 -2.14 30.26
CA PRO A 967 35.17 -1.10 30.41
C PRO A 967 34.59 0.34 30.28
N LYS A 968 33.29 0.59 30.23
CA LYS A 968 32.68 1.80 29.66
C LYS A 968 32.22 2.85 30.67
N LEU A 969 31.91 2.49 31.89
CA LEU A 969 31.26 3.42 32.83
C LEU A 969 31.65 3.18 34.29
N VAL A 970 31.93 4.29 34.98
CA VAL A 970 31.96 4.31 36.46
C VAL A 970 31.11 5.47 36.98
N ASN A 971 30.21 5.20 37.92
CA ASN A 971 29.44 6.25 38.60
C ASN A 971 29.77 6.23 40.08
N VAL A 972 30.40 7.27 40.55
CA VAL A 972 30.80 7.48 41.96
C VAL A 972 29.70 8.27 42.66
N VAL A 973 29.12 7.68 43.68
CA VAL A 973 28.07 8.33 44.50
C VAL A 973 28.73 8.98 45.71
N VAL A 974 28.59 10.27 45.80
CA VAL A 974 29.09 11.05 46.94
C VAL A 974 27.92 11.66 47.73
N LYS A 975 28.16 11.91 49.03
CA LYS A 975 27.18 12.62 49.84
C LYS A 975 27.05 14.04 49.31
N LYS A 976 25.83 14.52 49.10
CA LYS A 976 25.56 15.90 48.71
C LYS A 976 25.93 16.91 49.78
#